data_4b29627ada7bf72039609f38f62b4d56
#
_entry.id   4b29627ada7bf72039609f38f62b4d56
#
_cell.length_a   1.000
_cell.length_b   1.000
_cell.length_c   1.000
_cell.angle_alpha   90.00
_cell.angle_beta   90.00
_cell.angle_gamma   90.00
#
_symmetry.space_group_name_H-M   'P 1'
#
loop_
_entity.id
_entity.type
_entity.pdbx_description
1 polymer ?
#
loop_
_entity_poly.entity_id
_entity_poly.type
_entity_poly.pdbx_seq_one_letter_code
_entity_poly.pdbx_strand_id
1 'polypeptide(L)'
;MRDHSSIFLRAHTEVMKLPNGRRAKIPKPGPKPDGQEEARLAAWPEYVLLFDCETTIDASQALTFGAYQFCRAFGETYECIEEGIFCADELPEADPGAMEVLKLYAREMRAETPGGYPRRLRLLSRSEFVEQGLWSAGACAGALIVGFNLPFDISRLALDNRDARHRNETWSLVMFQDKCPKTGSLREHPFRPRVIVTPKDSKAAFIRFAGVSKRSRKSKKRLVPYVPGRFLDLRTLGWALRNESYSLQRACQAFGVPGKLDHQPTGQITREEIDYCRQDVRSTVALLNAMRAEFDQHPIDLRPDRAYSPASIAKAYLKAMGLVPPSEKFDIPDWVSGAAMQAYYGGRAECRIRHTVVPIVHTDFMSEYPTVNTLLGLWSFLTARALRIEDATDDVRSLLAQITPEMLFNSDTWKRLAFFALVHPAVDILPVRTTYNGETTNIGINPLTSHEPVWYAGPDIVSAKLLTGKSPDIIRAFRVIPDGQQAGLKPTFLQGKVEIDPRASDFFQTVIEARARVKANQGLPKDVRDSLSYFLKILANAGSYGLFVEVNPERVGTDAKTGKPARARLKVFSGDRTFEQTSPVLENPGVWYCPLFGALITAGGRLLLALLERAVTDAGGTYLLCDTDSMAIVASGHGGLVPCVGGSHRLPDGGQDVRALSWEDVRKIVDRFKQLNPYHRDAVSGSILKIEDVNFDPDKTQRQLYGYAIAAKRYVLLTRTADGRITVRKPSAHGLGFLYPPKVGFDDSADEPVWVVEAWEWILRPCFGLPQRAPLWFTLPAMMRFTITTPEVLKVLQARQRKLPYQQRAKPFNFILSPIIDPLTGGNPVGTDANRFTLVAPFSSHPEDWRKLSFVNVHDGKPYKLGQHGRRLPYEAESKTYADVVSQYRWHPEAKSLAPDGSACSPHTAGLLRRTPVTADGFRYIGKETDRRWEQGEDLSVLDPHLLEYHPNETARLVTDPVLRQVARRVSIRALAKGAGVSDKTVKAVRKGQRLRKSTIGKLTKALRAVV
;
A
#
# COMPACT_ATOMS: atom_id res chain seq x y z
N MET A 1 0.66 -37.57 6.16
CA MET A 1 2.05 -37.11 6.08
C MET A 1 2.06 -35.66 6.48
N ARG A 2 2.76 -35.27 7.56
CA ARG A 2 2.92 -33.86 7.95
C ARG A 2 3.74 -33.18 6.85
N ASP A 3 3.17 -32.15 6.26
CA ASP A 3 3.87 -31.37 5.24
C ASP A 3 4.93 -30.53 5.98
N HIS A 4 6.17 -30.92 5.87
CA HIS A 4 7.29 -30.20 6.48
C HIS A 4 7.44 -28.86 5.79
N SER A 5 7.09 -27.81 6.51
CA SER A 5 7.01 -26.45 5.98
C SER A 5 8.29 -25.67 6.25
N SER A 6 8.79 -24.96 5.24
CA SER A 6 9.79 -23.92 5.48
C SER A 6 9.09 -22.67 6.01
N ILE A 7 9.65 -22.06 7.04
CA ILE A 7 9.20 -20.72 7.48
C ILE A 7 10.02 -19.64 6.79
N PHE A 8 9.42 -18.47 6.62
CA PHE A 8 10.03 -17.33 5.94
C PHE A 8 10.45 -16.29 6.96
N LEU A 9 11.74 -16.00 7.00
CA LEU A 9 12.35 -15.05 7.89
C LEU A 9 12.80 -13.81 7.12
N ARG A 10 12.69 -12.65 7.73
CA ARG A 10 13.27 -11.42 7.21
C ARG A 10 14.74 -11.31 7.63
N ALA A 11 15.47 -10.50 6.89
CA ALA A 11 16.87 -10.28 7.18
C ALA A 11 17.23 -8.81 6.98
N HIS A 12 18.28 -8.39 7.65
CA HIS A 12 18.98 -7.15 7.33
C HIS A 12 20.01 -7.42 6.22
N THR A 13 20.16 -6.49 5.27
CA THR A 13 21.07 -6.70 4.14
C THR A 13 21.99 -5.51 3.92
N GLU A 14 23.24 -5.78 3.59
CA GLU A 14 24.23 -4.81 3.17
C GLU A 14 24.74 -5.09 1.76
N VAL A 15 24.95 -4.06 0.99
CA VAL A 15 25.50 -4.19 -0.36
C VAL A 15 27.02 -4.28 -0.34
N MET A 16 27.58 -5.45 -0.65
CA MET A 16 29.02 -5.65 -0.74
C MET A 16 29.59 -5.17 -2.08
N LYS A 17 28.94 -5.54 -3.19
CA LYS A 17 29.45 -5.26 -4.53
C LYS A 17 28.32 -5.13 -5.54
N LEU A 18 28.40 -4.07 -6.34
CA LEU A 18 27.53 -3.87 -7.50
C LEU A 18 28.07 -4.66 -8.73
N PRO A 19 27.22 -4.94 -9.75
CA PRO A 19 27.59 -5.71 -10.94
C PRO A 19 28.78 -5.14 -11.70
N ASN A 20 28.99 -3.82 -11.64
CA ASN A 20 30.12 -3.11 -12.28
C ASN A 20 31.44 -3.20 -11.48
N GLY A 21 31.49 -4.03 -10.44
CA GLY A 21 32.67 -4.21 -9.61
C GLY A 21 32.95 -3.09 -8.60
N ARG A 22 32.13 -2.03 -8.57
CA ARG A 22 32.27 -0.95 -7.61
C ARG A 22 31.70 -1.40 -6.26
N ARG A 23 32.40 -1.06 -5.17
CA ARG A 23 31.80 -1.14 -3.84
C ARG A 23 30.62 -0.18 -3.81
N ALA A 24 29.50 -0.61 -3.21
CA ALA A 24 28.43 0.30 -2.92
C ALA A 24 29.02 1.44 -2.07
N LYS A 25 28.98 2.64 -2.61
CA LYS A 25 29.17 3.80 -1.74
C LYS A 25 27.87 3.91 -0.97
N ILE A 26 27.92 3.79 0.36
CA ILE A 26 26.87 4.35 1.21
C ILE A 26 26.68 5.76 0.66
N PRO A 27 25.44 6.14 0.26
CA PRO A 27 25.21 7.49 -0.21
C PRO A 27 25.65 8.42 0.93
N LYS A 28 26.84 8.99 0.83
CA LYS A 28 27.14 10.15 1.67
C LYS A 28 26.04 11.14 1.31
N PRO A 29 25.36 11.74 2.27
CA PRO A 29 24.47 12.85 1.98
C PRO A 29 25.23 13.74 1.01
N GLY A 30 24.61 14.05 -0.13
CA GLY A 30 25.23 14.96 -1.12
C GLY A 30 25.70 16.21 -0.40
N PRO A 31 26.66 16.96 -0.92
CA PRO A 31 27.05 18.23 -0.30
C PRO A 31 25.74 18.95 0.02
N LYS A 32 25.56 19.28 1.31
CA LYS A 32 24.40 20.07 1.73
C LYS A 32 24.40 21.31 0.84
N PRO A 33 23.27 21.69 0.23
CA PRO A 33 23.16 22.94 -0.47
C PRO A 33 23.69 24.04 0.45
N ASP A 34 24.40 24.99 -0.14
CA ASP A 34 24.82 26.21 0.54
C ASP A 34 23.61 26.74 1.36
N GLY A 35 23.75 27.14 2.60
CA GLY A 35 22.63 27.50 3.47
C GLY A 35 21.67 28.53 2.89
N GLN A 36 22.15 29.37 1.93
CA GLN A 36 21.31 30.24 1.12
C GLN A 36 20.46 29.49 0.08
N GLU A 37 20.95 28.36 -0.42
CA GLU A 37 20.24 27.52 -1.39
C GLU A 37 19.17 26.66 -0.69
N GLU A 38 19.44 26.19 0.55
CA GLU A 38 18.44 25.52 1.40
C GLU A 38 17.29 26.47 1.79
N ALA A 39 17.58 27.68 2.22
CA ALA A 39 16.57 28.69 2.54
C ALA A 39 15.74 29.09 1.31
N ARG A 40 16.40 29.21 0.14
CA ARG A 40 15.72 29.52 -1.14
C ARG A 40 14.85 28.37 -1.66
N LEU A 41 15.20 27.13 -1.34
CA LEU A 41 14.45 25.95 -1.72
C LEU A 41 13.29 25.60 -0.74
N ALA A 42 13.32 26.10 0.48
CA ALA A 42 12.27 25.86 1.47
C ALA A 42 11.01 26.71 1.25
N ALA A 43 11.16 27.94 0.73
CA ALA A 43 10.04 28.83 0.50
C ALA A 43 9.14 28.40 -0.67
N TRP A 44 7.86 28.73 -0.61
CA TRP A 44 6.98 28.70 -1.77
C TRP A 44 7.54 29.63 -2.86
N PRO A 45 7.63 29.18 -4.13
CA PRO A 45 8.18 30.02 -5.19
C PRO A 45 7.25 31.21 -5.46
N GLU A 46 7.81 32.31 -5.96
CA GLU A 46 7.04 33.50 -6.34
C GLU A 46 6.04 33.19 -7.45
N TYR A 47 6.38 32.26 -8.36
CA TYR A 47 5.56 31.93 -9.52
C TYR A 47 5.19 30.44 -9.52
N VAL A 48 3.96 30.16 -9.96
CA VAL A 48 3.46 28.80 -10.17
C VAL A 48 2.78 28.70 -11.54
N LEU A 49 2.94 27.56 -12.20
CA LEU A 49 2.25 27.21 -13.43
C LEU A 49 1.30 26.06 -13.14
N LEU A 50 0.00 26.27 -13.34
CA LEU A 50 -1.02 25.24 -13.25
C LEU A 50 -1.56 24.94 -14.64
N PHE A 51 -1.85 23.68 -14.92
CA PHE A 51 -2.44 23.28 -16.19
C PHE A 51 -3.19 21.95 -16.05
N ASP A 52 -4.09 21.71 -17.00
CA ASP A 52 -4.84 20.50 -17.19
C ASP A 52 -4.94 20.15 -18.67
N CYS A 53 -5.01 18.87 -19.03
CA CYS A 53 -4.98 18.39 -20.40
C CYS A 53 -6.26 17.60 -20.72
N GLU A 54 -6.94 17.98 -21.81
CA GLU A 54 -8.02 17.19 -22.39
C GLU A 54 -7.50 16.27 -23.50
N THR A 55 -8.16 15.13 -23.66
CA THR A 55 -7.69 14.07 -24.54
C THR A 55 -8.81 13.48 -25.38
N THR A 56 -8.45 12.82 -26.47
CA THR A 56 -9.36 11.93 -27.15
C THR A 56 -9.83 10.82 -26.22
N ILE A 57 -11.05 10.31 -26.45
CA ILE A 57 -11.64 9.22 -25.67
C ILE A 57 -11.24 7.81 -26.18
N ASP A 58 -10.44 7.75 -27.25
CA ASP A 58 -9.96 6.48 -27.80
C ASP A 58 -8.79 5.89 -26.97
N ALA A 59 -8.34 4.72 -27.39
CA ALA A 59 -7.26 3.99 -26.70
C ALA A 59 -5.92 4.73 -26.64
N SER A 60 -5.68 5.73 -27.49
CA SER A 60 -4.47 6.53 -27.46
C SER A 60 -4.49 7.60 -26.39
N GLN A 61 -5.68 8.11 -26.03
CA GLN A 61 -5.84 9.26 -25.14
C GLN A 61 -4.87 10.38 -25.56
N ALA A 62 -4.86 10.72 -26.87
CA ALA A 62 -4.00 11.75 -27.42
C ALA A 62 -4.44 13.12 -26.93
N LEU A 63 -3.48 14.02 -26.73
CA LEU A 63 -3.77 15.41 -26.39
C LEU A 63 -4.65 16.02 -27.48
N THR A 64 -5.74 16.67 -27.08
CA THR A 64 -6.55 17.53 -27.96
C THR A 64 -6.23 18.99 -27.69
N PHE A 65 -6.48 19.45 -26.49
CA PHE A 65 -6.15 20.78 -25.98
C PHE A 65 -5.91 20.72 -24.47
N GLY A 66 -5.64 21.86 -23.86
CA GLY A 66 -5.59 22.05 -22.41
C GLY A 66 -5.72 23.51 -22.05
N ALA A 67 -5.88 23.76 -20.76
CA ALA A 67 -5.91 25.10 -20.20
C ALA A 67 -4.76 25.28 -19.20
N TYR A 68 -4.34 26.54 -18.98
CA TYR A 68 -3.34 26.86 -17.98
C TYR A 68 -3.59 28.22 -17.33
N GLN A 69 -3.08 28.34 -16.10
CA GLN A 69 -2.90 29.62 -15.44
C GLN A 69 -1.46 29.74 -14.94
N PHE A 70 -0.84 30.88 -15.24
CA PHE A 70 0.41 31.31 -14.64
C PHE A 70 0.10 32.29 -13.54
N CYS A 71 0.46 31.94 -12.31
CA CYS A 71 0.09 32.72 -11.13
C CYS A 71 1.32 33.23 -10.40
N ARG A 72 1.14 34.38 -9.71
CA ARG A 72 2.14 34.97 -8.85
C ARG A 72 1.66 34.99 -7.41
N ALA A 73 2.57 34.88 -6.47
CA ALA A 73 2.26 34.98 -5.04
C ALA A 73 1.96 36.46 -4.67
N PHE A 74 0.80 36.67 -4.06
CA PHE A 74 0.40 37.92 -3.40
C PHE A 74 0.11 37.58 -1.93
N GLY A 75 1.08 37.86 -1.06
CA GLY A 75 1.02 37.36 0.33
C GLY A 75 0.98 35.85 0.41
N GLU A 76 -0.05 35.32 1.04
CA GLU A 76 -0.22 33.88 1.27
C GLU A 76 -0.98 33.14 0.14
N THR A 77 -1.45 33.87 -0.87
CA THR A 77 -2.23 33.31 -1.99
C THR A 77 -1.53 33.48 -3.33
N TYR A 78 -1.84 32.58 -4.26
CA TYR A 78 -1.48 32.70 -5.65
C TYR A 78 -2.65 33.27 -6.43
N GLU A 79 -2.39 34.31 -7.23
CA GLU A 79 -3.36 34.92 -8.12
C GLU A 79 -2.91 34.79 -9.57
N CYS A 80 -3.88 34.57 -10.46
CA CYS A 80 -3.63 34.41 -11.89
C CYS A 80 -3.18 35.71 -12.52
N ILE A 81 -2.00 35.72 -13.15
CA ILE A 81 -1.47 36.87 -13.89
C ILE A 81 -1.49 36.68 -15.42
N GLU A 82 -1.62 35.43 -15.88
CA GLU A 82 -1.83 35.06 -17.27
C GLU A 82 -2.65 33.79 -17.35
N GLU A 83 -3.71 33.77 -18.15
CA GLU A 83 -4.51 32.61 -18.46
C GLU A 83 -4.48 32.31 -19.95
N GLY A 84 -4.49 31.04 -20.31
CA GLY A 84 -4.52 30.65 -21.70
C GLY A 84 -4.99 29.21 -21.90
N ILE A 85 -5.15 28.88 -23.15
CA ILE A 85 -5.41 27.54 -23.65
C ILE A 85 -4.31 27.13 -24.61
N PHE A 86 -4.05 25.84 -24.72
CA PHE A 86 -3.09 25.32 -25.68
C PHE A 86 -3.67 24.11 -26.41
N CYS A 87 -3.23 23.85 -27.64
CA CYS A 87 -3.73 22.72 -28.42
C CYS A 87 -2.58 21.84 -28.90
N ALA A 88 -2.91 20.60 -29.27
CA ALA A 88 -1.96 19.70 -29.91
C ALA A 88 -1.32 20.35 -31.14
N ASP A 89 -0.02 20.13 -31.36
CA ASP A 89 0.74 20.75 -32.47
C ASP A 89 0.15 20.37 -33.85
N GLU A 90 -0.44 19.17 -33.94
CA GLU A 90 -1.02 18.63 -35.16
C GLU A 90 -2.49 19.08 -35.41
N LEU A 91 -3.14 19.71 -34.43
CA LEU A 91 -4.56 20.06 -34.50
C LEU A 91 -4.91 20.98 -35.68
N PRO A 92 -4.12 22.02 -36.03
CA PRO A 92 -4.46 22.89 -37.14
C PRO A 92 -4.60 22.17 -38.50
N GLU A 93 -3.85 21.05 -38.68
CA GLU A 93 -3.88 20.25 -39.89
C GLU A 93 -4.88 19.09 -39.78
N ALA A 94 -4.99 18.47 -38.58
CA ALA A 94 -5.82 17.31 -38.32
C ALA A 94 -7.32 17.64 -38.23
N ASP A 95 -7.64 18.78 -37.60
CA ASP A 95 -9.02 19.27 -37.42
C ASP A 95 -9.07 20.80 -37.43
N PRO A 96 -9.11 21.40 -38.66
CA PRO A 96 -9.20 22.86 -38.82
C PRO A 96 -10.45 23.47 -38.19
N GLY A 97 -11.56 22.70 -38.12
CA GLY A 97 -12.81 23.14 -37.49
C GLY A 97 -12.66 23.32 -35.97
N ALA A 98 -12.11 22.34 -35.29
CA ALA A 98 -11.82 22.42 -33.88
C ALA A 98 -10.80 23.56 -33.57
N MET A 99 -9.81 23.76 -34.44
CA MET A 99 -8.87 24.88 -34.28
C MET A 99 -9.56 26.26 -34.39
N GLU A 100 -10.56 26.39 -35.26
CA GLU A 100 -11.32 27.65 -35.37
C GLU A 100 -12.21 27.90 -34.14
N VAL A 101 -12.78 26.83 -33.52
CA VAL A 101 -13.47 26.95 -32.23
C VAL A 101 -12.53 27.53 -31.16
N LEU A 102 -11.30 27.01 -31.04
CA LEU A 102 -10.32 27.51 -30.07
C LEU A 102 -9.95 28.98 -30.33
N LYS A 103 -9.73 29.37 -31.59
CA LYS A 103 -9.41 30.74 -31.94
C LYS A 103 -10.55 31.71 -31.63
N LEU A 104 -11.78 31.34 -31.97
CA LEU A 104 -12.96 32.15 -31.70
C LEU A 104 -13.14 32.30 -30.19
N TYR A 105 -13.05 31.19 -29.46
CA TYR A 105 -13.15 31.20 -28.00
C TYR A 105 -12.07 32.12 -27.37
N ALA A 106 -10.81 32.02 -27.78
CA ALA A 106 -9.73 32.83 -27.25
C ALA A 106 -9.89 34.36 -27.59
N ARG A 107 -10.61 34.71 -28.67
CA ARG A 107 -10.94 36.09 -29.02
C ARG A 107 -12.10 36.66 -28.18
N GLU A 108 -13.12 35.85 -27.95
CA GLU A 108 -14.35 36.27 -27.27
C GLU A 108 -14.21 36.27 -25.73
N MET A 109 -13.51 35.29 -25.20
CA MET A 109 -13.38 35.11 -23.75
C MET A 109 -12.24 35.95 -23.18
N ARG A 110 -12.37 36.23 -21.89
CA ARG A 110 -11.37 37.04 -21.14
C ARG A 110 -10.72 36.17 -20.06
N ALA A 111 -9.45 36.43 -19.78
CA ALA A 111 -8.77 35.90 -18.62
C ALA A 111 -9.27 36.57 -17.34
N GLU A 112 -9.37 35.81 -16.27
CA GLU A 112 -9.69 36.28 -14.94
C GLU A 112 -8.40 36.63 -14.19
N THR A 113 -7.87 37.81 -14.51
CA THR A 113 -6.63 38.34 -13.94
C THR A 113 -6.90 39.60 -13.12
N PRO A 114 -6.12 39.88 -12.06
CA PRO A 114 -6.19 41.13 -11.30
C PRO A 114 -5.92 42.35 -12.17
N GLY A 115 -6.29 43.55 -11.66
CA GLY A 115 -6.03 44.82 -12.34
C GLY A 115 -4.54 45.00 -12.66
N GLY A 116 -4.22 45.45 -13.89
CA GLY A 116 -2.86 45.67 -14.36
C GLY A 116 -2.27 44.49 -15.14
N TYR A 117 -2.91 43.35 -15.17
CA TYR A 117 -2.50 42.18 -15.95
C TYR A 117 -3.33 42.02 -17.24
N PRO A 118 -2.81 41.35 -18.29
CA PRO A 118 -3.55 41.15 -19.54
C PRO A 118 -4.82 40.31 -19.30
N ARG A 119 -5.95 40.85 -19.78
CA ARG A 119 -7.24 40.14 -19.73
C ARG A 119 -7.51 39.30 -20.99
N ARG A 120 -6.56 39.30 -21.94
CA ARG A 120 -6.69 38.51 -23.15
C ARG A 120 -6.34 37.08 -22.85
N LEU A 121 -7.22 36.14 -23.22
CA LEU A 121 -6.94 34.73 -23.18
C LEU A 121 -5.93 34.36 -24.26
N ARG A 122 -4.83 33.72 -23.90
CA ARG A 122 -3.80 33.31 -24.86
C ARG A 122 -4.19 31.96 -25.49
N LEU A 123 -3.83 31.77 -26.76
CA LEU A 123 -3.89 30.49 -27.45
C LEU A 123 -2.48 30.13 -27.92
N LEU A 124 -1.97 29.01 -27.46
CA LEU A 124 -0.64 28.48 -27.75
C LEU A 124 -0.74 27.12 -28.45
N SER A 125 0.27 26.79 -29.24
CA SER A 125 0.48 25.38 -29.57
C SER A 125 1.05 24.62 -28.34
N ARG A 126 0.98 23.32 -28.34
CA ARG A 126 1.62 22.45 -27.32
C ARG A 126 3.11 22.75 -27.20
N SER A 127 3.81 22.92 -28.34
CA SER A 127 5.23 23.22 -28.36
C SER A 127 5.56 24.58 -27.76
N GLU A 128 4.75 25.62 -28.03
CA GLU A 128 4.90 26.95 -27.42
C GLU A 128 4.62 26.89 -25.90
N PHE A 129 3.56 26.19 -25.50
CA PHE A 129 3.24 26.01 -24.06
C PHE A 129 4.38 25.31 -23.32
N VAL A 130 4.91 24.23 -23.85
CA VAL A 130 6.02 23.50 -23.23
C VAL A 130 7.30 24.33 -23.18
N GLU A 131 7.62 25.12 -24.22
CA GLU A 131 8.79 25.99 -24.25
C GLU A 131 8.66 27.17 -23.26
N GLN A 132 7.49 27.81 -23.19
CA GLN A 132 7.29 28.98 -22.31
C GLN A 132 7.05 28.51 -20.86
N GLY A 133 6.18 27.53 -20.64
CA GLY A 133 5.77 27.05 -19.31
C GLY A 133 6.79 26.10 -18.69
N LEU A 134 7.02 24.94 -19.31
CA LEU A 134 7.86 23.92 -18.67
C LEU A 134 9.36 24.26 -18.75
N TRP A 135 9.82 24.86 -19.83
CA TRP A 135 11.24 25.19 -19.96
C TRP A 135 11.57 26.57 -19.35
N SER A 136 11.00 27.65 -19.90
CA SER A 136 11.39 29.00 -19.50
C SER A 136 10.95 29.34 -18.07
N ALA A 137 9.67 29.15 -17.76
CA ALA A 137 9.15 29.43 -16.41
C ALA A 137 9.55 28.34 -15.40
N GLY A 138 9.33 27.07 -15.71
CA GLY A 138 9.61 25.95 -14.79
C GLY A 138 11.12 25.68 -14.65
N ALA A 139 11.74 25.12 -15.70
CA ALA A 139 13.10 24.61 -15.62
C ALA A 139 14.16 25.69 -15.43
N CYS A 140 14.00 26.86 -16.04
CA CYS A 140 14.98 27.93 -16.00
C CYS A 140 14.70 28.92 -14.86
N ALA A 141 13.49 29.46 -14.76
CA ALA A 141 13.15 30.49 -13.77
C ALA A 141 12.76 29.89 -12.40
N GLY A 142 12.46 28.59 -12.31
CA GLY A 142 12.17 27.90 -11.05
C GLY A 142 10.73 28.01 -10.58
N ALA A 143 9.80 28.35 -11.46
CA ALA A 143 8.37 28.28 -11.14
C ALA A 143 7.99 26.85 -10.74
N LEU A 144 7.07 26.73 -9.77
CA LEU A 144 6.51 25.45 -9.37
C LEU A 144 5.45 25.01 -10.40
N ILE A 145 5.61 23.83 -10.94
CA ILE A 145 4.66 23.23 -11.87
C ILE A 145 3.68 22.41 -11.06
N VAL A 146 2.40 22.78 -11.12
CA VAL A 146 1.33 22.23 -10.28
C VAL A 146 0.23 21.63 -11.13
N GLY A 147 -0.39 20.56 -10.65
CA GLY A 147 -1.59 19.97 -11.24
C GLY A 147 -2.22 18.98 -10.29
N PHE A 148 -3.36 18.44 -10.67
CA PHE A 148 -4.03 17.36 -9.93
C PHE A 148 -3.92 16.05 -10.72
N ASN A 149 -3.20 15.06 -10.20
CA ASN A 149 -2.80 13.85 -10.93
C ASN A 149 -1.81 14.15 -12.08
N LEU A 150 -0.88 15.03 -11.80
CA LEU A 150 0.09 15.61 -12.74
C LEU A 150 0.87 14.63 -13.64
N PRO A 151 1.18 13.35 -13.23
CA PRO A 151 1.77 12.36 -14.14
C PRO A 151 0.96 12.14 -15.42
N PHE A 152 -0.38 12.16 -15.31
CA PHE A 152 -1.28 12.03 -16.46
C PHE A 152 -1.00 13.13 -17.47
N ASP A 153 -1.13 14.39 -17.08
CA ASP A 153 -1.02 15.57 -17.94
C ASP A 153 0.37 15.68 -18.60
N ILE A 154 1.41 15.50 -17.79
CA ILE A 154 2.80 15.53 -18.30
C ILE A 154 3.02 14.47 -19.38
N SER A 155 2.41 13.30 -19.25
CA SER A 155 2.55 12.26 -20.27
C SER A 155 1.83 12.61 -21.58
N ARG A 156 0.80 13.45 -21.56
CA ARG A 156 0.07 13.93 -22.75
C ARG A 156 0.84 15.01 -23.48
N LEU A 157 1.60 15.81 -22.75
CA LEU A 157 2.51 16.81 -23.30
C LEU A 157 3.77 16.20 -23.90
N ALA A 158 4.11 14.95 -23.64
CA ALA A 158 5.32 14.31 -24.12
C ALA A 158 5.27 14.06 -25.63
N LEU A 159 6.44 13.98 -26.24
CA LEU A 159 6.65 13.65 -27.68
C LEU A 159 7.16 12.22 -27.87
N ASP A 160 7.71 11.64 -26.82
CA ASP A 160 8.16 10.24 -26.79
C ASP A 160 8.38 9.84 -25.33
N ASN A 161 8.36 8.54 -25.06
CA ASN A 161 8.80 7.96 -23.82
C ASN A 161 9.96 7.00 -24.06
N ARG A 162 10.98 7.08 -23.23
CA ARG A 162 12.18 6.26 -23.34
C ARG A 162 12.53 5.64 -22.00
N ASP A 163 13.30 4.56 -22.06
CA ASP A 163 13.84 3.92 -20.87
C ASP A 163 14.75 4.90 -20.10
N ALA A 164 14.57 4.98 -18.80
CA ALA A 164 15.49 5.71 -17.96
C ALA A 164 16.81 4.93 -17.88
N ARG A 165 17.95 5.61 -18.14
CA ARG A 165 19.27 4.97 -18.26
C ARG A 165 19.73 4.15 -17.04
N HIS A 166 19.07 4.32 -15.87
CA HIS A 166 19.53 3.74 -14.62
C HIS A 166 18.43 3.14 -13.75
N ARG A 167 17.15 3.20 -14.13
CA ARG A 167 16.03 2.67 -13.33
C ARG A 167 14.92 2.15 -14.25
N ASN A 168 14.77 0.84 -14.35
CA ASN A 168 13.76 0.17 -15.19
C ASN A 168 12.30 0.47 -14.77
N GLU A 169 12.10 1.08 -13.62
CA GLU A 169 10.78 1.37 -13.03
C GLU A 169 10.39 2.84 -13.18
N THR A 170 11.12 3.61 -13.97
CA THR A 170 10.98 5.05 -14.08
C THR A 170 10.67 5.44 -15.51
N TRP A 171 9.59 6.20 -15.69
CA TRP A 171 9.26 6.82 -16.97
C TRP A 171 10.18 7.99 -17.26
N SER A 172 10.68 8.05 -18.49
CA SER A 172 11.52 9.14 -18.98
C SER A 172 10.86 9.77 -20.21
N LEU A 173 10.18 10.88 -20.00
CA LEU A 173 9.35 11.54 -20.99
C LEU A 173 10.16 12.61 -21.76
N VAL A 174 10.16 12.53 -23.08
CA VAL A 174 10.78 13.51 -23.98
C VAL A 174 9.79 14.64 -24.23
N MET A 175 10.13 15.85 -23.78
CA MET A 175 9.25 17.01 -23.90
C MET A 175 9.61 17.92 -25.08
N PHE A 176 10.87 17.87 -25.53
CA PHE A 176 11.45 18.83 -26.49
C PHE A 176 12.14 18.13 -27.65
N GLN A 177 11.87 18.61 -28.86
CA GLN A 177 12.53 18.17 -30.09
C GLN A 177 13.12 19.38 -30.84
N ASP A 178 14.16 19.13 -31.64
CA ASP A 178 14.69 20.04 -32.60
C ASP A 178 14.84 19.36 -33.98
N LYS A 179 14.94 20.15 -35.03
CA LYS A 179 15.29 19.64 -36.37
C LYS A 179 16.79 19.38 -36.43
N CYS A 180 17.17 18.20 -36.83
CA CYS A 180 18.57 17.88 -37.09
C CYS A 180 19.09 18.74 -38.27
N PRO A 181 20.13 19.57 -38.08
CA PRO A 181 20.64 20.45 -39.15
C PRO A 181 21.11 19.71 -40.41
N LYS A 182 21.49 18.41 -40.24
CA LYS A 182 22.04 17.62 -41.35
C LYS A 182 20.95 16.86 -42.15
N THR A 183 19.89 16.43 -41.51
CA THR A 183 18.89 15.53 -42.10
C THR A 183 17.48 16.12 -42.13
N GLY A 184 17.25 17.25 -41.50
CA GLY A 184 15.92 17.84 -41.34
C GLY A 184 14.97 17.04 -40.44
N SER A 185 15.37 15.85 -40.02
CA SER A 185 14.53 14.99 -39.19
C SER A 185 14.39 15.51 -37.77
N LEU A 186 13.22 15.32 -37.16
CA LEU A 186 12.96 15.63 -35.75
C LEU A 186 13.74 14.66 -34.85
N ARG A 187 14.44 15.21 -33.87
CA ARG A 187 15.18 14.47 -32.85
C ARG A 187 14.98 15.10 -31.49
N GLU A 188 15.20 14.30 -30.42
CA GLU A 188 15.22 14.83 -29.05
C GLU A 188 16.21 16.00 -28.91
N HIS A 189 15.74 17.08 -28.30
CA HIS A 189 16.57 18.27 -28.10
C HIS A 189 17.73 17.97 -27.13
N PRO A 190 19.00 18.13 -27.54
CA PRO A 190 20.15 17.64 -26.77
C PRO A 190 20.42 18.42 -25.47
N PHE A 191 19.86 19.63 -25.31
CA PHE A 191 20.12 20.54 -24.18
C PHE A 191 18.87 20.82 -23.34
N ARG A 192 17.73 20.23 -23.66
CA ARG A 192 16.51 20.35 -22.86
C ARG A 192 16.34 19.10 -21.97
N PRO A 193 15.85 19.28 -20.74
CA PRO A 193 15.65 18.12 -19.83
C PRO A 193 14.46 17.28 -20.25
N ARG A 194 14.53 15.98 -20.01
CA ARG A 194 13.35 15.14 -19.96
C ARG A 194 12.63 15.34 -18.64
N VAL A 195 11.37 14.99 -18.56
CA VAL A 195 10.67 14.82 -17.29
C VAL A 195 10.73 13.37 -16.87
N ILE A 196 11.13 13.14 -15.64
CA ILE A 196 11.26 11.82 -15.03
C ILE A 196 10.12 11.63 -14.05
N VAL A 197 9.33 10.57 -14.26
CA VAL A 197 8.25 10.15 -13.37
C VAL A 197 8.61 8.80 -12.80
N THR A 198 8.84 8.74 -11.51
CA THR A 198 9.13 7.50 -10.77
C THR A 198 7.91 7.13 -9.94
N PRO A 199 7.14 6.11 -10.35
CA PRO A 199 6.02 5.62 -9.56
C PRO A 199 6.47 5.21 -8.16
N LYS A 200 5.76 5.66 -7.15
CA LYS A 200 5.94 5.25 -5.76
C LYS A 200 4.95 4.14 -5.41
N ASP A 201 3.72 4.34 -5.78
CA ASP A 201 2.60 3.40 -5.67
C ASP A 201 1.58 3.69 -6.78
N SER A 202 0.41 3.08 -6.74
CA SER A 202 -0.66 3.31 -7.73
C SER A 202 -1.28 4.71 -7.69
N LYS A 203 -0.94 5.54 -6.70
CA LYS A 203 -1.56 6.85 -6.42
C LYS A 203 -0.57 8.00 -6.45
N ALA A 204 0.72 7.77 -6.18
CA ALA A 204 1.75 8.79 -6.04
C ALA A 204 2.99 8.50 -6.89
N ALA A 205 3.66 9.55 -7.35
CA ALA A 205 4.91 9.48 -8.09
C ALA A 205 5.85 10.63 -7.73
N PHE A 206 7.15 10.37 -7.83
CA PHE A 206 8.16 11.41 -7.79
C PHE A 206 8.37 11.98 -9.18
N ILE A 207 8.17 13.28 -9.35
CA ILE A 207 8.31 13.98 -10.63
C ILE A 207 9.48 14.97 -10.54
N ARG A 208 10.33 14.97 -11.55
CA ARG A 208 11.46 15.89 -11.62
C ARG A 208 11.97 16.07 -13.03
N PHE A 209 12.68 17.15 -13.28
CA PHE A 209 13.48 17.27 -14.49
C PHE A 209 14.70 16.35 -14.44
N ALA A 210 15.04 15.75 -15.57
CA ALA A 210 16.29 15.01 -15.71
C ALA A 210 17.47 15.98 -15.78
N GLY A 211 18.57 15.63 -15.13
CA GLY A 211 19.80 16.41 -15.28
C GLY A 211 20.32 16.35 -16.73
N VAL A 212 20.58 17.50 -17.30
CA VAL A 212 21.20 17.64 -18.63
C VAL A 212 22.72 17.57 -18.51
N SER A 213 23.34 16.52 -19.05
CA SER A 213 24.79 16.34 -18.94
C SER A 213 25.50 17.04 -20.10
N LYS A 214 26.21 18.14 -19.83
CA LYS A 214 27.18 18.72 -20.75
C LYS A 214 28.55 18.04 -20.59
N ARG A 215 29.08 17.42 -21.64
CA ARG A 215 30.49 17.01 -21.68
C ARG A 215 31.31 18.26 -21.95
N SER A 216 32.06 18.73 -20.97
CA SER A 216 33.10 19.74 -21.24
C SER A 216 34.20 19.09 -22.08
N ARG A 217 34.57 19.71 -23.20
CA ARG A 217 35.70 19.29 -24.04
C ARG A 217 37.05 19.36 -23.30
N LYS A 218 37.14 20.13 -22.21
CA LYS A 218 38.37 20.39 -21.45
C LYS A 218 38.48 19.67 -20.10
N SER A 219 37.43 19.09 -19.58
CA SER A 219 37.46 18.35 -18.30
C SER A 219 36.70 17.05 -18.42
N LYS A 220 37.26 15.93 -17.86
CA LYS A 220 36.57 14.64 -17.73
C LYS A 220 35.39 14.66 -16.72
N LYS A 221 35.13 15.79 -16.06
CA LYS A 221 34.02 15.97 -15.14
C LYS A 221 32.74 16.30 -15.89
N ARG A 222 31.71 15.52 -15.69
CA ARG A 222 30.34 15.81 -16.13
C ARG A 222 29.79 16.93 -15.23
N LEU A 223 29.60 18.12 -15.80
CA LEU A 223 28.78 19.15 -15.18
C LEU A 223 27.32 18.82 -15.49
N VAL A 224 26.56 18.57 -14.47
CA VAL A 224 25.09 18.49 -14.56
C VAL A 224 24.58 19.88 -14.20
N PRO A 225 24.04 20.67 -15.13
CA PRO A 225 23.47 21.95 -14.77
C PRO A 225 22.29 21.72 -13.79
N TYR A 226 22.23 22.55 -12.77
CA TYR A 226 21.12 22.61 -11.85
C TYR A 226 19.87 23.11 -12.60
N VAL A 227 18.76 22.44 -12.41
CA VAL A 227 17.45 22.84 -12.92
C VAL A 227 16.58 23.17 -11.70
N PRO A 228 16.29 24.45 -11.45
CA PRO A 228 15.56 24.87 -10.24
C PRO A 228 14.08 24.48 -10.24
N GLY A 229 13.51 24.17 -11.41
CA GLY A 229 12.08 23.82 -11.54
C GLY A 229 11.67 22.58 -10.78
N ARG A 230 10.50 22.65 -10.17
CA ARG A 230 9.93 21.63 -9.31
C ARG A 230 8.51 21.30 -9.73
N PHE A 231 8.01 20.15 -9.30
CA PHE A 231 6.66 19.67 -9.57
C PHE A 231 5.93 19.41 -8.27
N LEU A 232 4.67 19.82 -8.19
CA LEU A 232 3.78 19.56 -7.07
C LEU A 232 2.47 18.95 -7.59
N ASP A 233 2.21 17.71 -7.24
CA ASP A 233 0.93 17.06 -7.49
C ASP A 233 0.02 17.25 -6.27
N LEU A 234 -1.08 17.99 -6.42
CA LEU A 234 -2.01 18.30 -5.33
C LEU A 234 -2.73 17.06 -4.80
N ARG A 235 -2.90 16.02 -5.62
CA ARG A 235 -3.41 14.73 -5.15
C ARG A 235 -2.48 14.11 -4.12
N THR A 236 -1.18 14.19 -4.36
CA THR A 236 -0.14 13.70 -3.44
C THR A 236 -0.05 14.57 -2.18
N LEU A 237 -0.14 15.89 -2.31
CA LEU A 237 -0.14 16.80 -1.15
C LEU A 237 -1.39 16.61 -0.28
N GLY A 238 -2.58 16.48 -0.89
CA GLY A 238 -3.82 16.19 -0.15
C GLY A 238 -3.72 14.88 0.63
N TRP A 239 -3.14 13.83 0.04
CA TRP A 239 -2.84 12.60 0.75
C TRP A 239 -1.89 12.82 1.95
N ALA A 240 -0.86 13.64 1.78
CA ALA A 240 0.10 13.91 2.86
C ALA A 240 -0.54 14.67 4.03
N LEU A 241 -1.45 15.60 3.73
CA LEU A 241 -2.14 16.42 4.74
C LEU A 241 -3.24 15.62 5.47
N ARG A 242 -4.07 14.87 4.74
CA ARG A 242 -5.31 14.28 5.27
C ARG A 242 -5.41 12.77 5.20
N ASN A 243 -4.37 12.09 4.71
CA ASN A 243 -4.34 10.62 4.58
C ASN A 243 -5.55 10.02 3.82
N GLU A 244 -6.11 10.79 2.90
CA GLU A 244 -7.25 10.42 2.06
C GLU A 244 -6.93 10.56 0.58
N SER A 245 -7.44 9.62 -0.23
CA SER A 245 -7.26 9.67 -1.68
C SER A 245 -8.44 10.38 -2.32
N TYR A 246 -8.18 11.51 -2.95
CA TYR A 246 -9.19 12.36 -3.54
C TYR A 246 -9.27 12.25 -5.07
N SER A 247 -10.46 12.41 -5.65
CA SER A 247 -10.67 13.01 -6.97
C SER A 247 -10.56 14.54 -6.85
N LEU A 248 -10.43 15.29 -7.95
CA LEU A 248 -10.38 16.76 -7.88
C LEU A 248 -11.64 17.32 -7.22
N GLN A 249 -12.82 16.84 -7.61
CA GLN A 249 -14.10 17.26 -7.02
C GLN A 249 -14.15 17.02 -5.50
N ARG A 250 -13.78 15.82 -5.04
CA ARG A 250 -13.75 15.53 -3.59
C ARG A 250 -12.70 16.35 -2.85
N ALA A 251 -11.54 16.60 -3.46
CA ALA A 251 -10.52 17.46 -2.86
C ALA A 251 -11.07 18.89 -2.68
N CYS A 252 -11.71 19.45 -3.71
CA CYS A 252 -12.34 20.78 -3.61
C CYS A 252 -13.38 20.84 -2.50
N GLN A 253 -14.26 19.84 -2.41
CA GLN A 253 -15.25 19.74 -1.31
C GLN A 253 -14.58 19.64 0.06
N ALA A 254 -13.58 18.77 0.19
CA ALA A 254 -12.88 18.54 1.44
C ALA A 254 -12.10 19.78 1.94
N PHE A 255 -11.62 20.62 1.03
CA PHE A 255 -10.91 21.87 1.35
C PHE A 255 -11.78 23.11 1.25
N GLY A 256 -13.10 22.96 1.00
CA GLY A 256 -14.08 24.05 1.01
C GLY A 256 -13.90 25.06 -0.14
N VAL A 257 -13.45 24.62 -1.32
CA VAL A 257 -13.23 25.47 -2.49
C VAL A 257 -14.17 25.09 -3.65
N PRO A 258 -14.40 25.99 -4.62
CA PRO A 258 -15.22 25.69 -5.80
C PRO A 258 -14.70 24.46 -6.56
N GLY A 259 -15.59 23.54 -6.91
CA GLY A 259 -15.29 22.31 -7.62
C GLY A 259 -15.44 22.41 -9.14
N LYS A 260 -15.49 21.22 -9.75
CA LYS A 260 -15.71 21.02 -11.18
C LYS A 260 -17.10 21.43 -11.63
N LEU A 261 -17.24 21.74 -12.91
CA LEU A 261 -18.55 21.83 -13.56
C LEU A 261 -19.11 20.40 -13.74
N ASP A 262 -20.43 20.31 -13.76
CA ASP A 262 -21.10 19.04 -14.10
C ASP A 262 -21.08 18.87 -15.63
N HIS A 263 -20.09 18.13 -16.12
CA HIS A 263 -19.85 17.89 -17.52
C HIS A 263 -19.20 16.52 -17.73
N GLN A 264 -19.61 15.83 -18.80
CA GLN A 264 -18.96 14.58 -19.21
C GLN A 264 -18.12 14.84 -20.47
N PRO A 265 -16.78 14.64 -20.39
CA PRO A 265 -15.91 14.86 -21.55
C PRO A 265 -16.28 13.98 -22.75
N THR A 266 -16.47 14.63 -23.91
CA THR A 266 -16.81 13.96 -25.17
C THR A 266 -15.60 13.63 -26.03
N GLY A 267 -14.44 14.20 -25.68
CA GLY A 267 -13.21 14.13 -26.47
C GLY A 267 -13.22 15.00 -27.71
N GLN A 268 -14.27 15.81 -27.89
CA GLN A 268 -14.37 16.82 -28.96
C GLN A 268 -13.99 18.20 -28.40
N ILE A 269 -13.60 19.13 -29.25
CA ILE A 269 -13.31 20.50 -28.83
C ILE A 269 -14.57 21.36 -29.04
N THR A 270 -15.31 21.57 -27.95
CA THR A 270 -16.47 22.47 -27.93
C THR A 270 -16.26 23.58 -26.91
N ARG A 271 -17.15 24.57 -26.92
CA ARG A 271 -17.11 25.68 -25.95
C ARG A 271 -17.25 25.17 -24.52
N GLU A 272 -18.15 24.25 -24.33
CA GLU A 272 -18.42 23.63 -23.02
C GLU A 272 -17.22 22.85 -22.51
N GLU A 273 -16.54 22.09 -23.37
CA GLU A 273 -15.29 21.36 -23.02
C GLU A 273 -14.16 22.34 -22.60
N ILE A 274 -14.05 23.48 -23.30
CA ILE A 274 -13.05 24.51 -22.98
C ILE A 274 -13.38 25.18 -21.64
N ASP A 275 -14.66 25.52 -21.39
CA ASP A 275 -15.10 26.08 -20.12
C ASP A 275 -14.86 25.12 -18.97
N TYR A 276 -15.12 23.83 -19.18
CA TYR A 276 -14.88 22.76 -18.22
C TYR A 276 -13.37 22.64 -17.88
N CYS A 277 -12.51 22.55 -18.86
CA CYS A 277 -11.05 22.45 -18.65
C CYS A 277 -10.49 23.69 -17.92
N ARG A 278 -10.94 24.89 -18.31
CA ARG A 278 -10.58 26.14 -17.62
C ARG A 278 -11.04 26.16 -16.16
N GLN A 279 -12.25 25.68 -15.88
CA GLN A 279 -12.76 25.59 -14.52
C GLN A 279 -11.97 24.59 -13.68
N ASP A 280 -11.52 23.48 -14.25
CA ASP A 280 -10.66 22.52 -13.55
C ASP A 280 -9.33 23.15 -13.14
N VAL A 281 -8.72 23.97 -14.00
CA VAL A 281 -7.51 24.72 -13.66
C VAL A 281 -7.78 25.76 -12.57
N ARG A 282 -8.89 26.52 -12.62
CA ARG A 282 -9.29 27.48 -11.59
C ARG A 282 -9.54 26.82 -10.24
N SER A 283 -10.25 25.70 -10.26
CA SER A 283 -10.48 24.88 -9.07
C SER A 283 -9.14 24.38 -8.48
N THR A 284 -8.20 24.03 -9.35
CA THR A 284 -6.84 23.60 -8.94
C THR A 284 -6.04 24.74 -8.30
N VAL A 285 -6.20 25.99 -8.77
CA VAL A 285 -5.58 27.19 -8.14
C VAL A 285 -6.20 27.44 -6.75
N ALA A 286 -7.54 27.42 -6.66
CA ALA A 286 -8.22 27.59 -5.38
C ALA A 286 -7.82 26.49 -4.38
N LEU A 287 -7.71 25.25 -4.85
CA LEU A 287 -7.27 24.11 -4.05
C LEU A 287 -5.81 24.27 -3.61
N LEU A 288 -4.91 24.72 -4.49
CA LEU A 288 -3.52 25.02 -4.14
C LEU A 288 -3.43 26.04 -3.00
N ASN A 289 -4.21 27.12 -3.06
CA ASN A 289 -4.24 28.16 -2.02
C ASN A 289 -4.76 27.60 -0.70
N ALA A 290 -5.82 26.80 -0.70
CA ALA A 290 -6.36 26.17 0.51
C ALA A 290 -5.38 25.17 1.12
N MET A 291 -4.74 24.32 0.29
CA MET A 291 -3.72 23.38 0.74
C MET A 291 -2.46 24.08 1.24
N ARG A 292 -2.06 25.21 0.63
CA ARG A 292 -0.96 26.05 1.11
C ARG A 292 -1.27 26.61 2.50
N ALA A 293 -2.44 27.18 2.68
CA ALA A 293 -2.88 27.73 3.97
C ALA A 293 -2.90 26.64 5.08
N GLU A 294 -3.32 25.42 4.77
CA GLU A 294 -3.25 24.28 5.70
C GLU A 294 -1.81 23.84 5.96
N PHE A 295 -0.99 23.72 4.90
CA PHE A 295 0.40 23.29 5.01
C PHE A 295 1.26 24.29 5.81
N ASP A 296 1.06 25.59 5.60
CA ASP A 296 1.83 26.64 6.26
C ASP A 296 1.51 26.78 7.77
N GLN A 297 0.41 26.16 8.26
CA GLN A 297 0.19 26.00 9.71
C GLN A 297 1.22 25.10 10.40
N HIS A 298 1.97 24.30 9.64
CA HIS A 298 2.99 23.41 10.20
C HIS A 298 4.33 24.13 10.29
N PRO A 299 4.88 24.45 11.51
CA PRO A 299 6.19 25.06 11.67
C PRO A 299 7.32 24.03 11.48
N ILE A 300 7.42 23.45 10.29
CA ILE A 300 8.35 22.39 9.93
C ILE A 300 9.20 22.78 8.72
N ASP A 301 10.44 22.34 8.70
CA ASP A 301 11.31 22.48 7.52
C ASP A 301 11.05 21.33 6.54
N LEU A 302 9.93 21.42 5.83
CA LEU A 302 9.54 20.51 4.79
C LEU A 302 9.01 21.30 3.60
N ARG A 303 9.52 21.03 2.41
CA ARG A 303 8.98 21.63 1.19
C ARG A 303 7.69 20.90 0.79
N PRO A 304 6.66 21.62 0.29
CA PRO A 304 5.40 21.01 -0.13
C PRO A 304 5.59 19.95 -1.24
N ASP A 305 6.55 20.17 -2.16
CA ASP A 305 6.91 19.21 -3.22
C ASP A 305 7.64 17.96 -2.68
N ARG A 306 7.89 17.88 -1.38
CA ARG A 306 8.48 16.72 -0.67
C ARG A 306 7.53 16.08 0.33
N ALA A 307 6.35 16.61 0.50
CA ALA A 307 5.30 16.05 1.34
C ALA A 307 4.53 14.95 0.56
N TYR A 308 5.08 13.74 0.54
CA TYR A 308 4.52 12.61 -0.22
C TYR A 308 3.51 11.76 0.57
N SER A 309 3.49 11.90 1.88
CA SER A 309 2.63 11.12 2.77
C SER A 309 2.58 11.76 4.15
N PRO A 310 1.61 11.39 5.01
CA PRO A 310 1.59 11.82 6.41
C PRO A 310 2.89 11.52 7.15
N ALA A 311 3.56 10.42 6.81
CA ALA A 311 4.87 10.08 7.39
C ALA A 311 5.96 11.11 7.04
N SER A 312 5.87 11.80 5.90
CA SER A 312 6.78 12.90 5.55
C SER A 312 6.64 14.07 6.53
N ILE A 313 5.41 14.43 6.88
CA ILE A 313 5.07 15.49 7.85
C ILE A 313 5.52 15.05 9.26
N ALA A 314 5.22 13.82 9.67
CA ALA A 314 5.65 13.28 10.95
C ALA A 314 7.18 13.32 11.12
N LYS A 315 7.94 12.87 10.11
CA LYS A 315 9.41 12.95 10.09
C LYS A 315 9.93 14.39 10.21
N ALA A 316 9.24 15.34 9.58
CA ALA A 316 9.61 16.75 9.65
C ALA A 316 9.36 17.31 11.06
N TYR A 317 8.29 16.93 11.73
CA TYR A 317 8.06 17.29 13.14
C TYR A 317 9.11 16.68 14.07
N LEU A 318 9.46 15.40 13.90
CA LEU A 318 10.54 14.79 14.69
C LEU A 318 11.87 15.54 14.50
N LYS A 319 12.20 15.96 13.27
CA LYS A 319 13.38 16.81 13.02
C LYS A 319 13.24 18.20 13.63
N ALA A 320 12.07 18.83 13.56
CA ALA A 320 11.81 20.15 14.15
C ALA A 320 12.01 20.14 15.68
N MET A 321 11.69 19.01 16.33
CA MET A 321 12.00 18.78 17.76
C MET A 321 13.49 18.52 18.03
N GLY A 322 14.33 18.53 17.01
CA GLY A 322 15.77 18.29 17.13
C GLY A 322 16.18 16.83 17.23
N LEU A 323 15.28 15.87 16.93
CA LEU A 323 15.65 14.46 16.92
C LEU A 323 16.56 14.14 15.72
N VAL A 324 17.67 13.50 16.02
CA VAL A 324 18.56 12.91 15.03
C VAL A 324 18.00 11.54 14.63
N PRO A 325 17.89 11.23 13.33
CA PRO A 325 17.40 9.93 12.90
C PRO A 325 18.21 8.75 13.46
N PRO A 326 17.57 7.62 13.80
CA PRO A 326 18.24 6.45 14.37
C PRO A 326 19.44 5.95 13.56
N SER A 327 19.34 5.89 12.22
CA SER A 327 20.43 5.44 11.37
C SER A 327 21.63 6.39 11.32
N GLU A 328 21.48 7.63 11.77
CA GLU A 328 22.55 8.64 11.81
C GLU A 328 23.25 8.72 13.17
N LYS A 329 22.58 8.25 14.24
CA LYS A 329 23.11 8.41 15.61
C LYS A 329 23.43 7.10 16.33
N PHE A 330 22.75 5.98 15.99
CA PHE A 330 22.96 4.71 16.67
C PHE A 330 23.89 3.80 15.89
N ASP A 331 24.92 3.30 16.55
CA ASP A 331 25.80 2.25 16.05
C ASP A 331 25.23 0.88 16.48
N ILE A 332 24.22 0.41 15.75
CA ILE A 332 23.57 -0.88 16.03
C ILE A 332 24.33 -1.97 15.28
N PRO A 333 24.87 -3.00 15.98
CA PRO A 333 25.53 -4.10 15.32
C PRO A 333 24.61 -4.81 14.31
N ASP A 334 25.15 -5.19 13.16
CA ASP A 334 24.38 -5.82 12.07
C ASP A 334 23.63 -7.09 12.50
N TRP A 335 24.24 -7.89 13.39
CA TRP A 335 23.59 -9.08 13.92
C TRP A 335 22.33 -8.73 14.76
N VAL A 336 22.37 -7.61 15.49
CA VAL A 336 21.21 -7.09 16.26
C VAL A 336 20.12 -6.65 15.31
N SER A 337 20.47 -5.91 14.24
CA SER A 337 19.55 -5.54 13.17
C SER A 337 18.96 -6.78 12.48
N GLY A 338 19.80 -7.81 12.28
CA GLY A 338 19.40 -9.12 11.74
C GLY A 338 18.41 -9.86 12.66
N ALA A 339 18.67 -9.88 13.97
CA ALA A 339 17.77 -10.47 14.96
C ALA A 339 16.43 -9.73 15.03
N ALA A 340 16.46 -8.40 15.03
CA ALA A 340 15.24 -7.58 15.02
C ALA A 340 14.43 -7.75 13.74
N MET A 341 15.08 -7.86 12.57
CA MET A 341 14.39 -8.14 11.31
C MET A 341 13.79 -9.55 11.28
N GLN A 342 14.45 -10.54 11.86
CA GLN A 342 13.89 -11.88 12.01
C GLN A 342 12.64 -11.87 12.89
N ALA A 343 12.65 -11.09 13.98
CA ALA A 343 11.55 -10.90 14.91
C ALA A 343 10.44 -9.95 14.38
N TYR A 344 10.65 -9.32 13.22
CA TYR A 344 9.68 -8.37 12.68
C TYR A 344 8.55 -9.07 11.93
N TYR A 345 7.35 -8.95 12.47
CA TYR A 345 6.08 -9.36 11.88
C TYR A 345 5.10 -8.19 11.92
N GLY A 346 4.09 -8.18 11.04
CA GLY A 346 3.03 -7.17 11.02
C GLY A 346 2.00 -7.35 12.14
N GLY A 347 0.89 -6.62 12.04
CA GLY A 347 -0.25 -6.76 12.92
C GLY A 347 -0.88 -8.15 12.82
N ARG A 348 -1.60 -8.57 13.86
CA ARG A 348 -2.33 -9.83 13.90
C ARG A 348 -3.69 -9.68 13.24
N ALA A 349 -4.02 -10.56 12.28
CA ALA A 349 -5.34 -10.66 11.69
C ALA A 349 -5.75 -12.13 11.60
N GLU A 350 -6.89 -12.49 12.21
CA GLU A 350 -7.42 -13.85 12.26
C GLU A 350 -8.92 -13.88 11.98
N CYS A 351 -9.38 -14.94 11.30
CA CYS A 351 -10.75 -15.38 11.25
C CYS A 351 -10.90 -16.56 12.22
N ARG A 352 -11.65 -16.40 13.30
CA ARG A 352 -11.83 -17.44 14.31
C ARG A 352 -13.11 -18.22 14.09
N ILE A 353 -14.20 -17.56 13.66
CA ILE A 353 -15.46 -18.21 13.27
C ILE A 353 -15.69 -17.87 11.81
N ARG A 354 -15.86 -18.89 10.98
CA ARG A 354 -15.99 -18.75 9.54
C ARG A 354 -17.37 -19.14 9.07
N HIS A 355 -17.90 -18.43 8.07
CA HIS A 355 -19.17 -18.73 7.38
C HIS A 355 -20.37 -18.96 8.33
N THR A 356 -20.33 -18.35 9.50
CA THR A 356 -21.38 -18.45 10.51
C THR A 356 -21.72 -17.04 11.00
N VAL A 357 -22.99 -16.69 11.00
CA VAL A 357 -23.47 -15.43 11.56
C VAL A 357 -23.56 -15.57 13.08
N VAL A 358 -22.87 -14.73 13.81
CA VAL A 358 -22.88 -14.70 15.27
C VAL A 358 -23.15 -13.30 15.83
N PRO A 359 -23.84 -13.16 16.98
CA PRO A 359 -23.98 -11.89 17.67
C PRO A 359 -22.62 -11.46 18.20
N ILE A 360 -22.29 -10.16 18.06
CA ILE A 360 -20.99 -9.63 18.49
C ILE A 360 -21.09 -8.28 19.19
N VAL A 361 -20.01 -7.95 19.90
CA VAL A 361 -19.61 -6.59 20.26
C VAL A 361 -18.25 -6.32 19.61
N HIS A 362 -18.17 -5.28 18.81
CA HIS A 362 -16.93 -4.87 18.15
C HIS A 362 -16.17 -3.91 19.05
N THR A 363 -14.93 -4.26 19.40
CA THR A 363 -14.04 -3.47 20.25
C THR A 363 -12.77 -3.11 19.50
N ASP A 364 -12.14 -1.98 19.89
CA ASP A 364 -10.95 -1.43 19.24
C ASP A 364 -10.01 -0.79 20.26
N PHE A 365 -8.69 -0.95 20.07
CA PHE A 365 -7.70 -0.27 20.89
C PHE A 365 -7.46 1.16 20.40
N MET A 366 -7.58 2.10 21.32
CA MET A 366 -7.37 3.51 21.04
C MET A 366 -5.96 3.80 20.53
N SER A 367 -5.83 4.15 19.23
CA SER A 367 -4.53 4.47 18.61
C SER A 367 -3.45 3.45 19.00
N GLU A 368 -3.64 2.19 18.65
CA GLU A 368 -2.88 1.04 19.17
C GLU A 368 -1.36 1.27 19.16
N TYR A 369 -0.76 1.60 18.02
CA TYR A 369 0.69 1.73 17.93
C TYR A 369 1.25 2.93 18.72
N PRO A 370 0.67 4.14 18.71
CA PRO A 370 1.02 5.19 19.66
C PRO A 370 0.91 4.75 21.12
N THR A 371 -0.17 4.06 21.49
CA THR A 371 -0.37 3.53 22.86
C THR A 371 0.72 2.53 23.25
N VAL A 372 1.08 1.62 22.35
CA VAL A 372 2.17 0.66 22.54
C VAL A 372 3.52 1.38 22.70
N ASN A 373 3.80 2.41 21.89
CA ASN A 373 5.01 3.22 22.05
C ASN A 373 5.12 3.80 23.45
N THR A 374 4.04 4.35 23.97
CA THR A 374 4.00 4.93 25.34
C THR A 374 4.13 3.84 26.40
N LEU A 375 3.44 2.71 26.28
CA LEU A 375 3.53 1.58 27.21
C LEU A 375 4.94 1.01 27.30
N LEU A 376 5.62 0.81 26.17
CA LEU A 376 6.98 0.31 26.11
C LEU A 376 8.04 1.38 26.44
N GLY A 377 7.65 2.66 26.57
CA GLY A 377 8.55 3.78 26.85
C GLY A 377 9.51 4.08 25.70
N LEU A 378 9.12 3.81 24.44
CA LEU A 378 10.01 3.93 23.29
C LEU A 378 10.44 5.36 22.96
N TRP A 379 9.75 6.37 23.51
CA TRP A 379 10.17 7.75 23.37
C TRP A 379 11.55 8.02 23.99
N SER A 380 11.84 7.40 25.13
CA SER A 380 13.16 7.50 25.77
C SER A 380 14.29 6.94 24.90
N PHE A 381 14.00 5.92 24.10
CA PHE A 381 14.96 5.36 23.12
C PHE A 381 15.16 6.31 21.93
N LEU A 382 14.09 6.92 21.43
CA LEU A 382 14.16 7.87 20.31
C LEU A 382 14.90 9.17 20.68
N THR A 383 14.82 9.61 21.93
CA THR A 383 15.51 10.80 22.44
C THR A 383 16.89 10.49 23.03
N ALA A 384 17.26 9.21 23.19
CA ALA A 384 18.55 8.80 23.72
C ALA A 384 19.72 9.28 22.85
N ARG A 385 20.85 9.52 23.49
CA ARG A 385 22.14 9.78 22.85
C ARG A 385 22.69 8.53 22.17
N ALA A 386 22.58 7.39 22.85
CA ALA A 386 23.05 6.09 22.37
C ALA A 386 22.11 4.97 22.84
N LEU A 387 22.25 3.80 22.25
CA LEU A 387 21.61 2.57 22.70
C LEU A 387 22.70 1.57 23.11
N ARG A 388 22.53 0.98 24.31
CA ARG A 388 23.37 -0.11 24.78
C ARG A 388 22.62 -1.43 24.58
N ILE A 389 23.35 -2.44 24.13
CA ILE A 389 22.86 -3.80 23.95
C ILE A 389 23.50 -4.66 25.04
N GLU A 390 22.70 -5.21 25.93
CA GLU A 390 23.17 -6.00 27.06
C GLU A 390 22.55 -7.39 27.05
N ASP A 391 23.33 -8.39 27.46
CA ASP A 391 22.76 -9.73 27.72
C ASP A 391 21.71 -9.64 28.82
N ALA A 392 20.58 -10.27 28.58
CA ALA A 392 19.44 -10.27 29.49
C ALA A 392 18.83 -11.67 29.67
N THR A 393 19.61 -12.71 29.34
CA THR A 393 19.09 -14.08 29.26
C THR A 393 18.45 -14.54 30.56
N ASP A 394 19.14 -14.38 31.68
CA ASP A 394 18.62 -14.82 32.99
C ASP A 394 17.50 -13.92 33.51
N ASP A 395 17.60 -12.59 33.27
CA ASP A 395 16.53 -11.64 33.60
C ASP A 395 15.24 -11.96 32.86
N VAL A 396 15.32 -12.31 31.57
CA VAL A 396 14.17 -12.69 30.75
C VAL A 396 13.57 -14.01 31.21
N ARG A 397 14.40 -15.00 31.53
CA ARG A 397 13.91 -16.28 32.09
C ARG A 397 13.19 -16.04 33.41
N SER A 398 13.74 -15.22 34.29
CA SER A 398 13.14 -14.86 35.58
C SER A 398 11.83 -14.08 35.39
N LEU A 399 11.81 -13.10 34.49
CA LEU A 399 10.59 -12.37 34.13
C LEU A 399 9.49 -13.32 33.64
N LEU A 400 9.82 -14.20 32.73
CA LEU A 400 8.86 -15.18 32.18
C LEU A 400 8.39 -16.15 33.25
N ALA A 401 9.20 -16.57 34.20
CA ALA A 401 8.76 -17.43 35.29
C ALA A 401 7.67 -16.75 36.16
N GLN A 402 7.80 -15.44 36.41
CA GLN A 402 6.95 -14.66 37.31
C GLN A 402 5.74 -14.00 36.66
N ILE A 403 5.79 -13.67 35.36
CA ILE A 403 4.77 -12.85 34.68
C ILE A 403 3.41 -13.56 34.67
N THR A 404 2.39 -12.83 35.09
CA THR A 404 0.98 -13.27 35.09
C THR A 404 0.12 -12.32 34.25
N PRO A 405 -1.11 -12.74 33.88
CA PRO A 405 -2.04 -11.85 33.20
C PRO A 405 -2.31 -10.55 33.95
N GLU A 406 -2.38 -10.61 35.29
CA GLU A 406 -2.64 -9.46 36.16
C GLU A 406 -1.50 -8.42 36.08
N MET A 407 -0.26 -8.89 36.07
CA MET A 407 0.91 -8.01 35.92
C MET A 407 0.89 -7.27 34.57
N LEU A 408 0.33 -7.86 33.53
CA LEU A 408 0.25 -7.23 32.20
C LEU A 408 -0.79 -6.09 32.13
N PHE A 409 -1.71 -5.99 33.08
CA PHE A 409 -2.59 -4.84 33.24
C PHE A 409 -1.92 -3.65 33.96
N ASN A 410 -0.67 -3.79 34.41
CA ASN A 410 0.14 -2.71 34.94
C ASN A 410 1.08 -2.17 33.86
N SER A 411 0.98 -0.88 33.54
CA SER A 411 1.78 -0.21 32.50
C SER A 411 3.29 -0.27 32.76
N ASP A 412 3.74 -0.29 34.00
CA ASP A 412 5.17 -0.38 34.33
C ASP A 412 5.79 -1.74 33.95
N THR A 413 5.00 -2.80 33.93
CA THR A 413 5.45 -4.10 33.43
C THR A 413 5.86 -4.04 31.97
N TRP A 414 5.16 -3.25 31.16
CA TRP A 414 5.41 -3.13 29.72
C TRP A 414 6.79 -2.53 29.41
N LYS A 415 7.29 -1.60 30.21
CA LYS A 415 8.63 -1.03 30.07
C LYS A 415 9.75 -2.08 30.16
N ARG A 416 9.48 -3.21 30.81
CA ARG A 416 10.42 -4.34 30.94
C ARG A 416 10.43 -5.27 29.73
N LEU A 417 9.52 -5.09 28.74
CA LEU A 417 9.34 -5.97 27.58
C LEU A 417 10.18 -5.56 26.37
N ALA A 418 10.98 -4.49 26.46
CA ALA A 418 11.87 -4.04 25.38
C ALA A 418 13.13 -4.94 25.27
N PHE A 419 12.94 -6.22 24.96
CA PHE A 419 14.00 -7.21 24.74
C PHE A 419 13.72 -8.08 23.52
N PHE A 420 14.75 -8.80 23.08
CA PHE A 420 14.68 -9.81 22.03
C PHE A 420 15.28 -11.10 22.57
N ALA A 421 14.67 -12.24 22.23
CA ALA A 421 15.19 -13.53 22.64
C ALA A 421 15.19 -14.54 21.52
N LEU A 422 16.24 -15.35 21.51
CA LEU A 422 16.39 -16.55 20.67
C LEU A 422 15.67 -17.69 21.37
N VAL A 423 14.62 -18.17 20.75
CA VAL A 423 13.70 -19.18 21.29
C VAL A 423 13.85 -20.46 20.51
N HIS A 424 13.77 -21.60 21.16
CA HIS A 424 13.58 -22.91 20.53
C HIS A 424 12.09 -23.28 20.59
N PRO A 425 11.30 -23.00 19.53
CA PRO A 425 9.85 -23.17 19.57
C PRO A 425 9.45 -24.66 19.70
N ALA A 426 8.57 -24.95 20.68
CA ALA A 426 8.05 -26.30 20.96
C ALA A 426 6.52 -26.24 21.16
N VAL A 427 5.77 -26.07 20.06
CA VAL A 427 4.32 -25.86 20.03
C VAL A 427 3.93 -24.50 20.63
N ASP A 428 4.83 -23.53 20.66
CA ASP A 428 4.57 -22.18 21.13
C ASP A 428 3.71 -21.39 20.13
N ILE A 429 2.72 -20.64 20.58
CA ILE A 429 1.87 -19.81 19.72
C ILE A 429 2.63 -18.51 19.40
N LEU A 430 3.30 -18.51 18.27
CA LEU A 430 4.20 -17.42 17.84
C LEU A 430 3.80 -16.90 16.44
N PRO A 431 4.18 -15.67 16.08
CA PRO A 431 4.05 -15.18 14.71
C PRO A 431 4.86 -16.04 13.75
N VAL A 432 4.25 -16.42 12.63
CA VAL A 432 4.87 -17.31 11.62
C VAL A 432 4.52 -16.82 10.22
N ARG A 433 5.50 -16.84 9.31
CA ARG A 433 5.28 -16.78 7.86
C ARG A 433 5.62 -18.14 7.28
N THR A 434 4.69 -18.74 6.59
CA THR A 434 4.90 -20.02 5.91
C THR A 434 4.03 -20.15 4.68
N THR A 435 4.29 -21.14 3.86
CA THR A 435 3.43 -21.48 2.72
C THR A 435 2.31 -22.37 3.20
N TYR A 436 1.09 -21.89 3.06
CA TYR A 436 -0.10 -22.69 3.33
C TYR A 436 -0.64 -23.24 2.02
N ASN A 437 -1.05 -24.51 2.01
CA ASN A 437 -1.53 -25.22 0.81
C ASN A 437 -0.56 -25.18 -0.39
N GLY A 438 0.74 -25.05 -0.12
CA GLY A 438 1.80 -25.13 -1.11
C GLY A 438 2.10 -23.86 -1.91
N GLU A 439 1.36 -22.74 -1.72
CA GLU A 439 1.41 -21.66 -2.69
C GLU A 439 1.61 -20.25 -2.12
N THR A 440 1.14 -19.94 -0.93
CA THR A 440 1.10 -18.57 -0.41
C THR A 440 1.86 -18.41 0.89
N THR A 441 2.73 -17.40 0.97
CA THR A 441 3.36 -17.00 2.24
C THR A 441 2.40 -16.12 3.02
N ASN A 442 2.02 -16.56 4.23
CA ASN A 442 1.11 -15.83 5.11
C ASN A 442 1.75 -15.54 6.46
N ILE A 443 1.24 -14.50 7.13
CA ILE A 443 1.56 -14.18 8.53
C ILE A 443 0.37 -14.61 9.39
N GLY A 444 0.64 -15.33 10.46
CA GLY A 444 -0.35 -15.69 11.46
C GLY A 444 0.34 -16.00 12.78
N ILE A 445 -0.41 -16.05 13.89
CA ILE A 445 0.08 -16.64 15.14
C ILE A 445 -0.39 -18.10 15.21
N ASN A 446 0.56 -19.02 15.18
CA ASN A 446 0.28 -20.45 15.06
C ASN A 446 1.15 -21.25 16.02
N PRO A 447 0.70 -22.42 16.50
CA PRO A 447 1.58 -23.32 17.22
C PRO A 447 2.78 -23.70 16.36
N LEU A 448 3.96 -23.21 16.72
CA LEU A 448 5.21 -23.43 16.01
C LEU A 448 6.10 -24.44 16.73
N THR A 449 6.59 -25.40 15.97
CA THR A 449 7.72 -26.25 16.35
C THR A 449 8.83 -26.05 15.34
N SER A 450 10.05 -25.77 15.79
CA SER A 450 11.21 -25.56 14.91
C SER A 450 12.42 -26.31 15.43
N HIS A 451 13.12 -27.02 14.53
CA HIS A 451 14.39 -27.65 14.87
C HIS A 451 15.52 -26.65 15.13
N GLU A 452 15.41 -25.47 14.55
CA GLU A 452 16.35 -24.40 14.72
C GLU A 452 15.75 -23.23 15.48
N PRO A 453 16.53 -22.57 16.34
CA PRO A 453 16.04 -21.44 17.12
C PRO A 453 15.74 -20.22 16.25
N VAL A 454 14.77 -19.39 16.70
CA VAL A 454 14.28 -18.21 16.00
C VAL A 454 14.22 -17.02 16.98
N TRP A 455 14.61 -15.84 16.51
CA TRP A 455 14.49 -14.60 17.29
C TRP A 455 13.09 -14.06 17.29
N TYR A 456 12.60 -13.68 18.48
CA TYR A 456 11.33 -13.00 18.69
C TYR A 456 11.50 -11.78 19.59
N ALA A 457 10.60 -10.81 19.46
CA ALA A 457 10.52 -9.66 20.35
C ALA A 457 9.85 -10.04 21.69
N GLY A 458 10.21 -9.38 22.76
CA GLY A 458 9.72 -9.67 24.12
C GLY A 458 8.20 -9.77 24.25
N PRO A 459 7.40 -8.83 23.68
CA PRO A 459 5.94 -8.96 23.75
C PRO A 459 5.39 -10.20 23.06
N ASP A 460 5.99 -10.73 21.98
CA ASP A 460 5.54 -11.98 21.33
C ASP A 460 5.80 -13.21 22.23
N ILE A 461 6.92 -13.22 22.93
CA ILE A 461 7.29 -14.29 23.85
C ILE A 461 6.34 -14.32 25.06
N VAL A 462 6.00 -13.14 25.57
CA VAL A 462 5.00 -13.01 26.64
C VAL A 462 3.61 -13.40 26.14
N SER A 463 3.25 -13.05 24.90
CA SER A 463 2.01 -13.49 24.27
C SER A 463 1.91 -15.01 24.17
N ALA A 464 3.01 -15.67 23.79
CA ALA A 464 3.06 -17.12 23.69
C ALA A 464 2.79 -17.79 25.07
N LYS A 465 3.44 -17.29 26.14
CA LYS A 465 3.16 -17.76 27.51
C LYS A 465 1.72 -17.50 27.92
N LEU A 466 1.20 -16.30 27.65
CA LEU A 466 -0.17 -15.92 28.00
C LEU A 466 -1.21 -16.85 27.37
N LEU A 467 -1.01 -17.22 26.11
CA LEU A 467 -1.95 -18.04 25.34
C LEU A 467 -1.80 -19.55 25.61
N THR A 468 -0.59 -20.02 25.96
CA THR A 468 -0.31 -21.44 26.16
C THR A 468 -0.22 -21.84 27.64
N GLY A 469 -0.01 -20.89 28.54
CA GLY A 469 0.32 -21.13 29.96
C GLY A 469 1.77 -21.60 30.18
N LYS A 470 2.54 -21.86 29.11
CA LYS A 470 3.91 -22.38 29.14
C LYS A 470 4.89 -21.31 28.71
N SER A 471 6.01 -21.15 29.44
CA SER A 471 7.10 -20.27 28.99
C SER A 471 7.84 -20.90 27.82
N PRO A 472 8.05 -20.15 26.71
CA PRO A 472 8.95 -20.58 25.64
C PRO A 472 10.38 -20.85 26.14
N ASP A 473 11.08 -21.77 25.51
CA ASP A 473 12.46 -22.12 25.83
C ASP A 473 13.42 -21.04 25.32
N ILE A 474 14.03 -20.26 26.23
CA ILE A 474 14.93 -19.15 25.92
C ILE A 474 16.38 -19.66 25.91
N ILE A 475 17.00 -19.62 24.75
CA ILE A 475 18.43 -19.94 24.58
C ILE A 475 19.27 -18.76 25.02
N ARG A 476 18.97 -17.56 24.48
CA ARG A 476 19.69 -16.32 24.72
C ARG A 476 18.74 -15.14 24.55
N ALA A 477 18.97 -14.07 25.31
CA ALA A 477 18.22 -12.83 25.13
C ALA A 477 19.13 -11.61 25.28
N PHE A 478 18.76 -10.52 24.62
CA PHE A 478 19.37 -9.22 24.84
C PHE A 478 18.31 -8.15 25.10
N ARG A 479 18.68 -7.16 25.88
CA ARG A 479 17.86 -5.98 26.13
C ARG A 479 18.49 -4.77 25.46
N VAL A 480 17.63 -3.88 24.98
CA VAL A 480 18.03 -2.56 24.47
C VAL A 480 17.80 -1.55 25.58
N ILE A 481 18.81 -0.76 25.90
CA ILE A 481 18.77 0.23 26.99
C ILE A 481 19.11 1.60 26.40
N PRO A 482 18.26 2.62 26.60
CA PRO A 482 18.59 3.98 26.20
C PRO A 482 19.67 4.56 27.14
N ASP A 483 20.67 5.21 26.55
CA ASP A 483 21.76 5.85 27.31
C ASP A 483 21.79 7.35 27.09
N GLY A 484 21.57 8.09 28.18
CA GLY A 484 21.51 9.54 28.17
C GLY A 484 20.46 10.13 27.24
N GLN A 485 20.42 11.44 27.17
CA GLN A 485 19.56 12.18 26.26
C GLN A 485 20.42 12.89 25.20
N GLN A 486 19.98 12.87 23.92
CA GLN A 486 20.72 13.54 22.84
C GLN A 486 20.70 15.07 23.02
N ALA A 487 21.74 15.74 22.56
CA ALA A 487 21.78 17.19 22.48
C ALA A 487 20.88 17.71 21.34
N GLY A 488 20.47 18.99 21.45
CA GLY A 488 19.73 19.66 20.36
C GLY A 488 18.22 19.49 20.39
N LEU A 489 17.68 18.74 21.38
CA LEU A 489 16.23 18.66 21.57
C LEU A 489 15.66 20.04 21.94
N LYS A 490 14.55 20.41 21.33
CA LYS A 490 13.90 21.71 21.53
C LYS A 490 12.38 21.60 21.41
N PRO A 491 11.62 22.45 22.14
CA PRO A 491 10.17 22.51 22.02
C PRO A 491 9.73 22.82 20.57
N THR A 492 8.59 22.28 20.20
CA THR A 492 7.98 22.48 18.89
C THR A 492 6.46 22.56 19.03
N PHE A 493 5.82 23.32 18.14
CA PHE A 493 4.36 23.48 18.12
C PHE A 493 3.74 22.68 16.98
N LEU A 494 2.80 21.78 17.26
CA LEU A 494 2.00 21.09 16.26
C LEU A 494 0.91 22.05 15.73
N GLN A 495 0.94 22.30 14.43
CA GLN A 495 0.09 23.31 13.76
C GLN A 495 0.07 24.67 14.50
N GLY A 496 1.18 25.05 15.11
CA GLY A 496 1.25 26.29 15.91
C GLY A 496 0.36 26.35 17.17
N LYS A 497 -0.28 25.25 17.56
CA LYS A 497 -1.34 25.22 18.60
C LYS A 497 -1.03 24.32 19.80
N VAL A 498 -0.30 23.23 19.60
CA VAL A 498 0.01 22.26 20.67
C VAL A 498 1.51 22.18 20.87
N GLU A 499 2.00 22.66 22.00
CA GLU A 499 3.42 22.60 22.35
C GLU A 499 3.82 21.20 22.80
N ILE A 500 5.00 20.74 22.32
CA ILE A 500 5.67 19.53 22.79
C ILE A 500 7.13 19.85 23.07
N ASP A 501 7.58 19.62 24.30
CA ASP A 501 9.00 19.60 24.65
C ASP A 501 9.50 18.15 24.69
N PRO A 502 10.29 17.70 23.70
CA PRO A 502 10.74 16.32 23.58
C PRO A 502 11.65 15.86 24.73
N ARG A 503 12.15 16.81 25.58
CA ARG A 503 13.00 16.53 26.75
C ARG A 503 12.19 16.08 27.94
N ALA A 504 10.95 16.60 28.07
CA ALA A 504 10.09 16.43 29.24
C ALA A 504 8.88 15.58 28.95
N SER A 505 8.45 15.48 27.68
CA SER A 505 7.18 14.87 27.28
C SER A 505 7.39 13.77 26.25
N ASP A 506 6.66 12.66 26.40
CA ASP A 506 6.54 11.64 25.38
C ASP A 506 5.65 12.17 24.25
N PHE A 507 6.17 12.21 23.04
CA PHE A 507 5.47 12.67 21.84
C PHE A 507 4.17 11.91 21.61
N PHE A 508 4.19 10.58 21.69
CA PHE A 508 3.03 9.74 21.42
C PHE A 508 1.94 9.95 22.45
N GLN A 509 2.33 10.02 23.72
CA GLN A 509 1.43 10.34 24.81
C GLN A 509 0.80 11.73 24.64
N THR A 510 1.63 12.75 24.42
CA THR A 510 1.19 14.16 24.30
C THR A 510 0.22 14.35 23.14
N VAL A 511 0.48 13.74 21.97
CA VAL A 511 -0.40 13.88 20.80
C VAL A 511 -1.79 13.27 21.05
N ILE A 512 -1.86 12.12 21.73
CA ILE A 512 -3.15 11.48 22.06
C ILE A 512 -3.92 12.29 23.10
N GLU A 513 -3.24 12.77 24.14
CA GLU A 513 -3.85 13.61 25.17
C GLU A 513 -4.33 14.94 24.60
N ALA A 514 -3.51 15.61 23.78
CA ALA A 514 -3.90 16.85 23.10
C ALA A 514 -5.14 16.63 22.22
N ARG A 515 -5.18 15.51 21.48
CA ARG A 515 -6.37 15.15 20.68
C ARG A 515 -7.61 14.99 21.55
N ALA A 516 -7.50 14.35 22.69
CA ALA A 516 -8.61 14.19 23.61
C ALA A 516 -9.10 15.54 24.16
N ARG A 517 -8.17 16.41 24.58
CA ARG A 517 -8.49 17.78 25.05
C ARG A 517 -9.13 18.63 23.95
N VAL A 518 -8.63 18.56 22.71
CA VAL A 518 -9.19 19.27 21.55
C VAL A 518 -10.64 18.81 21.30
N LYS A 519 -10.91 17.50 21.32
CA LYS A 519 -12.26 16.98 21.15
C LYS A 519 -13.25 17.43 22.25
N ALA A 520 -12.78 17.53 23.48
CA ALA A 520 -13.60 17.97 24.62
C ALA A 520 -13.83 19.48 24.65
N ASN A 521 -13.01 20.28 23.96
CA ASN A 521 -13.08 21.74 24.02
C ASN A 521 -14.23 22.30 23.16
N GLN A 522 -15.37 22.58 23.81
CA GLN A 522 -16.54 23.20 23.16
C GLN A 522 -16.34 24.71 22.85
N GLY A 523 -15.30 25.35 23.36
CA GLY A 523 -14.97 26.75 23.07
C GLY A 523 -14.29 26.93 21.70
N LEU A 524 -13.81 25.86 21.05
CA LEU A 524 -13.28 25.91 19.69
C LEU A 524 -14.41 25.81 18.66
N PRO A 525 -14.36 26.59 17.56
CA PRO A 525 -15.23 26.36 16.41
C PRO A 525 -15.17 24.90 15.97
N LYS A 526 -16.32 24.36 15.55
CA LYS A 526 -16.44 22.92 15.22
C LYS A 526 -15.45 22.47 14.14
N ASP A 527 -15.33 23.24 13.08
CA ASP A 527 -14.43 23.00 11.96
C ASP A 527 -12.95 22.98 12.39
N VAL A 528 -12.53 23.94 13.24
CA VAL A 528 -11.16 23.98 13.79
C VAL A 528 -10.90 22.79 14.70
N ARG A 529 -11.88 22.44 15.55
CA ARG A 529 -11.78 21.29 16.46
C ARG A 529 -11.66 19.98 15.70
N ASP A 530 -12.50 19.79 14.69
CA ASP A 530 -12.54 18.57 13.91
C ASP A 530 -11.24 18.42 13.07
N SER A 531 -10.80 19.50 12.41
CA SER A 531 -9.56 19.53 11.63
C SER A 531 -8.33 19.25 12.49
N LEU A 532 -8.16 19.93 13.63
CA LEU A 532 -7.03 19.73 14.52
C LEU A 532 -7.03 18.31 15.14
N SER A 533 -8.21 17.84 15.59
CA SER A 533 -8.34 16.48 16.12
C SER A 533 -8.01 15.41 15.07
N TYR A 534 -8.39 15.63 13.81
CA TYR A 534 -8.10 14.73 12.70
C TYR A 534 -6.60 14.73 12.37
N PHE A 535 -5.98 15.90 12.27
CA PHE A 535 -4.53 16.02 12.08
C PHE A 535 -3.74 15.28 13.17
N LEU A 536 -4.08 15.49 14.46
CA LEU A 536 -3.41 14.81 15.56
C LEU A 536 -3.55 13.28 15.48
N LYS A 537 -4.69 12.76 15.01
CA LYS A 537 -4.87 11.32 14.74
C LYS A 537 -3.90 10.82 13.68
N ILE A 538 -3.83 11.54 12.56
CA ILE A 538 -2.95 11.17 11.44
C ILE A 538 -1.49 11.23 11.88
N LEU A 539 -1.08 12.28 12.56
CA LEU A 539 0.28 12.49 13.03
C LEU A 539 0.74 11.38 13.99
N ALA A 540 -0.11 11.03 14.96
CA ALA A 540 0.16 9.95 15.90
C ALA A 540 0.42 8.62 15.18
N ASN A 541 -0.46 8.25 14.25
CA ASN A 541 -0.35 6.99 13.51
C ASN A 541 0.84 6.99 12.54
N ALA A 542 1.04 8.07 11.78
CA ALA A 542 2.11 8.18 10.80
C ALA A 542 3.51 8.23 11.42
N GLY A 543 3.63 8.78 12.64
CA GLY A 543 4.88 8.88 13.39
C GLY A 543 5.24 7.64 14.21
N SER A 544 4.30 6.71 14.40
CA SER A 544 4.43 5.66 15.42
C SER A 544 5.08 4.36 14.93
N TYR A 545 5.07 4.05 13.64
CA TYR A 545 5.47 2.70 13.19
C TYR A 545 6.22 2.67 11.86
N GLY A 546 5.57 2.95 10.74
CA GLY A 546 6.06 2.64 9.38
C GLY A 546 7.43 3.24 9.04
N LEU A 547 7.77 4.38 9.61
CA LEU A 547 9.05 5.06 9.39
C LEU A 547 10.26 4.27 9.94
N PHE A 548 10.08 3.44 10.97
CA PHE A 548 11.17 2.65 11.58
C PHE A 548 11.49 1.38 10.80
N VAL A 549 10.64 0.99 9.87
CA VAL A 549 10.83 -0.18 9.00
C VAL A 549 10.84 0.19 7.53
N GLU A 550 11.01 1.47 7.22
CA GLU A 550 11.08 1.96 5.85
C GLU A 550 12.32 1.43 5.14
N VAL A 551 12.07 0.73 4.04
CA VAL A 551 13.10 0.27 3.10
C VAL A 551 12.68 0.69 1.70
N ASN A 552 13.61 1.24 0.94
CA ASN A 552 13.40 1.72 -0.43
C ASN A 552 14.04 0.72 -1.40
N PRO A 553 13.26 -0.16 -2.05
CA PRO A 553 13.78 -1.12 -2.99
C PRO A 553 14.32 -0.41 -4.25
N GLU A 554 15.48 -0.86 -4.75
CA GLU A 554 16.08 -0.35 -5.96
C GLU A 554 16.56 -1.51 -6.83
N ARG A 555 16.05 -1.63 -8.06
CA ARG A 555 16.57 -2.63 -9.01
C ARG A 555 17.95 -2.25 -9.51
N VAL A 556 18.85 -3.24 -9.54
CA VAL A 556 20.24 -3.06 -9.94
C VAL A 556 20.38 -2.72 -11.44
N GLY A 557 19.33 -2.97 -12.24
CA GLY A 557 19.29 -2.73 -13.67
C GLY A 557 19.48 -3.99 -14.50
N THR A 558 19.77 -3.82 -15.80
CA THR A 558 19.94 -4.93 -16.75
C THR A 558 21.42 -5.01 -17.16
N ASP A 559 21.95 -6.22 -17.20
CA ASP A 559 23.28 -6.49 -17.74
C ASP A 559 23.29 -6.25 -19.25
N ALA A 560 24.12 -5.32 -19.68
CA ALA A 560 24.16 -4.87 -21.09
C ALA A 560 24.61 -5.96 -22.07
N LYS A 561 25.32 -7.00 -21.59
CA LYS A 561 25.83 -8.09 -22.44
C LYS A 561 24.83 -9.24 -22.58
N THR A 562 24.12 -9.56 -21.49
CA THR A 562 23.25 -10.73 -21.43
C THR A 562 21.77 -10.41 -21.55
N GLY A 563 21.36 -9.11 -21.43
CA GLY A 563 19.98 -8.70 -21.39
C GLY A 563 19.19 -9.16 -20.15
N LYS A 564 19.87 -9.84 -19.18
CA LYS A 564 19.26 -10.33 -17.95
C LYS A 564 19.35 -9.31 -16.82
N PRO A 565 18.50 -9.41 -15.78
CA PRO A 565 18.64 -8.58 -14.60
C PRO A 565 20.05 -8.69 -14.00
N ALA A 566 20.71 -7.54 -13.87
CA ALA A 566 22.01 -7.48 -13.21
C ALA A 566 21.82 -7.75 -11.70
N ARG A 567 22.80 -8.36 -11.05
CA ARG A 567 22.69 -8.76 -9.64
C ARG A 567 23.83 -8.14 -8.83
N ALA A 568 23.49 -7.60 -7.67
CA ALA A 568 24.45 -7.16 -6.68
C ALA A 568 24.77 -8.30 -5.71
N ARG A 569 25.96 -8.27 -5.11
CA ARG A 569 26.35 -9.17 -4.03
C ARG A 569 26.00 -8.51 -2.70
N LEU A 570 25.18 -9.18 -1.91
CA LEU A 570 24.71 -8.74 -0.60
C LEU A 570 25.29 -9.60 0.51
N LYS A 571 25.60 -8.99 1.63
CA LYS A 571 25.78 -9.66 2.91
C LYS A 571 24.45 -9.64 3.63
N VAL A 572 24.00 -10.78 4.09
CA VAL A 572 22.70 -10.99 4.69
C VAL A 572 22.87 -11.39 6.14
N PHE A 573 22.22 -10.65 7.03
CA PHE A 573 22.20 -10.88 8.46
C PHE A 573 20.78 -11.30 8.88
N SER A 574 20.65 -12.50 9.43
CA SER A 574 19.39 -13.02 9.96
C SER A 574 19.63 -13.73 11.28
N GLY A 575 19.33 -13.06 12.37
CA GLY A 575 19.72 -13.50 13.70
C GLY A 575 21.23 -13.70 13.79
N ASP A 576 21.67 -14.84 14.27
CA ASP A 576 23.10 -15.20 14.41
C ASP A 576 23.74 -15.66 13.09
N ARG A 577 22.96 -15.73 12.01
CA ARG A 577 23.45 -16.20 10.71
C ARG A 577 23.86 -15.03 9.84
N THR A 578 25.04 -15.18 9.25
CA THR A 578 25.56 -14.26 8.23
C THR A 578 25.95 -15.08 7.01
N PHE A 579 25.46 -14.69 5.84
CA PHE A 579 25.81 -15.34 4.57
C PHE A 579 25.79 -14.34 3.41
N GLU A 580 26.28 -14.76 2.27
CA GLU A 580 26.29 -13.95 1.07
C GLU A 580 25.26 -14.44 0.07
N GLN A 581 24.57 -13.49 -0.55
CA GLN A 581 23.57 -13.75 -1.57
C GLN A 581 23.70 -12.75 -2.72
N THR A 582 23.27 -13.13 -3.91
CA THR A 582 23.13 -12.18 -5.02
C THR A 582 21.67 -11.82 -5.22
N SER A 583 21.40 -10.53 -5.41
CA SER A 583 20.04 -10.01 -5.61
C SER A 583 19.99 -9.03 -6.77
N PRO A 584 18.92 -9.04 -7.61
CA PRO A 584 18.69 -8.00 -8.59
C PRO A 584 18.03 -6.75 -7.98
N VAL A 585 17.64 -6.80 -6.70
CA VAL A 585 17.08 -5.66 -5.96
C VAL A 585 17.90 -5.39 -4.72
N LEU A 586 18.16 -4.13 -4.45
CA LEU A 586 18.76 -3.60 -3.23
C LEU A 586 17.63 -3.12 -2.31
N GLU A 587 17.77 -3.32 -1.02
CA GLU A 587 16.93 -2.75 0.00
C GLU A 587 17.68 -1.61 0.69
N ASN A 588 17.33 -0.38 0.34
CA ASN A 588 17.99 0.80 0.91
C ASN A 588 17.18 1.31 2.11
N PRO A 589 17.71 1.20 3.34
CA PRO A 589 17.00 1.70 4.53
C PRO A 589 16.73 3.20 4.45
N GLY A 590 15.56 3.62 4.94
CA GLY A 590 15.28 5.03 5.19
C GLY A 590 16.08 5.58 6.38
N VAL A 591 16.23 6.91 6.50
CA VAL A 591 17.00 7.52 7.59
C VAL A 591 16.44 7.26 8.98
N TRP A 592 15.14 7.00 9.08
CA TRP A 592 14.47 6.63 10.35
C TRP A 592 14.43 5.12 10.58
N TYR A 593 15.02 4.34 9.71
CA TYR A 593 15.03 2.88 9.84
C TYR A 593 15.71 2.44 11.16
N CYS A 594 14.95 1.69 11.95
CA CYS A 594 15.42 1.07 13.19
C CYS A 594 14.53 -0.17 13.45
N PRO A 595 14.91 -1.34 12.98
CA PRO A 595 14.06 -2.54 13.03
C PRO A 595 13.75 -2.99 14.46
N LEU A 596 14.58 -2.59 15.46
CA LEU A 596 14.30 -2.81 16.88
C LEU A 596 12.94 -2.20 17.27
N PHE A 597 12.71 -0.95 16.92
CA PHE A 597 11.45 -0.28 17.25
C PHE A 597 10.27 -0.87 16.48
N GLY A 598 10.44 -1.10 15.17
CA GLY A 598 9.38 -1.67 14.35
C GLY A 598 8.91 -3.05 14.84
N ALA A 599 9.83 -3.91 15.24
CA ALA A 599 9.52 -5.22 15.79
C ALA A 599 8.83 -5.14 17.16
N LEU A 600 9.32 -4.28 18.08
CA LEU A 600 8.71 -4.09 19.41
C LEU A 600 7.29 -3.53 19.31
N ILE A 601 7.05 -2.54 18.44
CA ILE A 601 5.74 -1.90 18.31
C ILE A 601 4.69 -2.90 17.84
N THR A 602 4.96 -3.64 16.76
CA THR A 602 3.99 -4.61 16.25
C THR A 602 3.81 -5.81 17.17
N ALA A 603 4.86 -6.23 17.87
CA ALA A 603 4.77 -7.27 18.88
C ALA A 603 3.93 -6.82 20.09
N GLY A 604 4.03 -5.54 20.50
CA GLY A 604 3.20 -4.96 21.54
C GLY A 604 1.72 -4.93 21.19
N GLY A 605 1.38 -4.59 19.92
CA GLY A 605 0.00 -4.68 19.44
C GLY A 605 -0.53 -6.12 19.49
N ARG A 606 0.28 -7.09 19.05
CA ARG A 606 -0.10 -8.51 19.18
C ARG A 606 -0.29 -8.96 20.63
N LEU A 607 0.49 -8.40 21.58
CA LEU A 607 0.32 -8.66 23.02
C LEU A 607 -0.99 -8.06 23.56
N LEU A 608 -1.38 -6.85 23.13
CA LEU A 608 -2.68 -6.28 23.50
C LEU A 608 -3.84 -7.18 23.07
N LEU A 609 -3.82 -7.67 21.82
CA LEU A 609 -4.82 -8.61 21.32
C LEU A 609 -4.75 -9.97 22.03
N ALA A 610 -3.56 -10.45 22.41
CA ALA A 610 -3.43 -11.69 23.18
C ALA A 610 -4.00 -11.55 24.59
N LEU A 611 -3.80 -10.38 25.24
CA LEU A 611 -4.36 -10.07 26.55
C LEU A 611 -5.89 -9.98 26.49
N LEU A 612 -6.43 -9.39 25.43
CA LEU A 612 -7.87 -9.33 25.18
C LEU A 612 -8.44 -10.74 24.92
N GLU A 613 -7.80 -11.54 24.06
CA GLU A 613 -8.20 -12.94 23.83
C GLU A 613 -8.21 -13.74 25.12
N ARG A 614 -7.20 -13.58 25.96
CA ARG A 614 -7.12 -14.25 27.26
C ARG A 614 -8.27 -13.82 28.17
N ALA A 615 -8.55 -12.53 28.28
CA ALA A 615 -9.65 -12.01 29.10
C ALA A 615 -11.03 -12.53 28.63
N VAL A 616 -11.26 -12.59 27.31
CA VAL A 616 -12.48 -13.15 26.70
C VAL A 616 -12.59 -14.63 26.97
N THR A 617 -11.50 -15.39 26.83
CA THR A 617 -11.47 -16.84 27.06
C THR A 617 -11.66 -17.19 28.53
N ASP A 618 -11.04 -16.45 29.45
CA ASP A 618 -11.21 -16.64 30.92
C ASP A 618 -12.66 -16.38 31.36
N ALA A 619 -13.37 -15.48 30.65
CA ALA A 619 -14.81 -15.28 30.84
C ALA A 619 -15.69 -16.40 30.21
N GLY A 620 -15.05 -17.40 29.58
CA GLY A 620 -15.73 -18.51 28.90
C GLY A 620 -16.27 -18.17 27.52
N GLY A 621 -15.90 -17.01 26.95
CA GLY A 621 -16.33 -16.53 25.65
C GLY A 621 -15.36 -16.89 24.52
N THR A 622 -15.67 -16.39 23.32
CA THR A 622 -14.82 -16.45 22.13
C THR A 622 -15.01 -15.20 21.28
N TYR A 623 -14.32 -15.11 20.13
CA TYR A 623 -14.43 -14.01 19.20
C TYR A 623 -14.65 -14.50 17.77
N LEU A 624 -15.24 -13.66 16.91
CA LEU A 624 -15.45 -13.93 15.50
C LEU A 624 -14.14 -13.75 14.72
N LEU A 625 -13.47 -12.62 14.94
CA LEU A 625 -12.24 -12.22 14.27
C LEU A 625 -11.47 -11.21 15.12
N CYS A 626 -10.19 -11.04 14.78
CA CYS A 626 -9.42 -9.85 15.14
C CYS A 626 -8.71 -9.27 13.92
N ASP A 627 -8.50 -7.96 13.92
CA ASP A 627 -7.83 -7.26 12.82
C ASP A 627 -6.99 -6.09 13.35
N THR A 628 -5.70 -6.34 13.51
CA THR A 628 -4.65 -5.43 13.91
C THR A 628 -4.85 -4.83 15.31
N ASP A 629 -5.83 -3.98 15.51
CA ASP A 629 -6.16 -3.23 16.72
C ASP A 629 -7.58 -3.52 17.25
N SER A 630 -8.35 -4.36 16.59
CA SER A 630 -9.74 -4.61 16.90
C SER A 630 -10.05 -6.10 17.10
N MET A 631 -11.12 -6.38 17.88
CA MET A 631 -11.66 -7.72 18.06
C MET A 631 -13.19 -7.68 18.06
N ALA A 632 -13.81 -8.58 17.28
CA ALA A 632 -15.26 -8.81 17.33
C ALA A 632 -15.55 -9.95 18.31
N ILE A 633 -15.87 -9.61 19.57
CA ILE A 633 -16.17 -10.55 20.65
C ILE A 633 -17.56 -11.12 20.42
N VAL A 634 -17.73 -12.45 20.52
CA VAL A 634 -19.05 -13.06 20.44
C VAL A 634 -19.83 -12.72 21.72
N ALA A 635 -20.88 -11.87 21.56
CA ALA A 635 -21.63 -11.32 22.68
C ALA A 635 -23.04 -10.89 22.28
N SER A 636 -23.98 -11.01 23.22
CA SER A 636 -25.38 -10.55 23.09
C SER A 636 -25.82 -9.76 24.32
N GLY A 637 -27.02 -9.17 24.28
CA GLY A 637 -27.55 -8.41 25.42
C GLY A 637 -27.50 -9.19 26.76
N HIS A 638 -27.85 -10.46 26.71
CA HIS A 638 -27.93 -11.32 27.89
C HIS A 638 -26.93 -12.48 27.92
N GLY A 639 -26.06 -12.59 26.92
CA GLY A 639 -25.20 -13.76 26.75
C GLY A 639 -25.96 -14.96 26.20
N GLY A 640 -25.46 -16.16 26.49
CA GLY A 640 -26.10 -17.42 26.12
C GLY A 640 -25.32 -18.26 25.12
N LEU A 641 -25.92 -19.35 24.64
CA LEU A 641 -25.32 -20.26 23.66
C LEU A 641 -25.72 -19.87 22.23
N VAL A 642 -24.78 -19.91 21.33
CA VAL A 642 -24.96 -19.58 19.90
C VAL A 642 -24.54 -20.77 19.05
N PRO A 643 -25.40 -21.27 18.15
CA PRO A 643 -25.06 -22.40 17.29
C PRO A 643 -23.81 -22.12 16.47
N CYS A 644 -22.80 -22.98 16.61
CA CYS A 644 -21.54 -22.86 15.93
C CYS A 644 -20.81 -24.20 15.90
N VAL A 645 -20.62 -24.77 14.73
CA VAL A 645 -19.88 -26.02 14.55
C VAL A 645 -18.47 -25.87 15.14
N GLY A 646 -18.00 -26.88 15.86
CA GLY A 646 -16.69 -26.84 16.53
C GLY A 646 -16.71 -26.15 17.90
N GLY A 647 -17.82 -25.62 18.32
CA GLY A 647 -18.01 -25.08 19.68
C GLY A 647 -17.83 -26.11 20.77
N SER A 648 -17.42 -25.68 21.97
CA SER A 648 -17.15 -26.57 23.12
C SER A 648 -18.38 -26.95 23.90
N HIS A 649 -19.51 -26.29 23.71
CA HIS A 649 -20.78 -26.54 24.36
C HIS A 649 -21.69 -27.39 23.47
N ARG A 650 -22.61 -28.13 24.07
CA ARG A 650 -23.62 -28.91 23.34
C ARG A 650 -25.01 -28.44 23.72
N LEU A 651 -25.86 -28.23 22.73
CA LEU A 651 -27.28 -28.02 22.92
C LEU A 651 -27.99 -29.33 23.26
N PRO A 652 -29.22 -29.27 23.85
CA PRO A 652 -30.06 -30.42 24.10
C PRO A 652 -30.37 -31.27 22.86
N ASP A 653 -30.37 -30.67 21.66
CA ASP A 653 -30.55 -31.31 20.36
C ASP A 653 -29.29 -31.97 19.81
N GLY A 654 -28.15 -31.88 20.55
CA GLY A 654 -26.86 -32.44 20.15
C GLY A 654 -26.01 -31.48 19.28
N GLY A 655 -26.49 -30.29 18.93
CA GLY A 655 -25.75 -29.25 18.22
C GLY A 655 -24.53 -28.77 19.00
N GLN A 656 -23.54 -28.27 18.27
CA GLN A 656 -22.36 -27.65 18.88
C GLN A 656 -22.53 -26.12 18.91
N ASP A 657 -22.11 -25.49 20.03
CA ASP A 657 -22.31 -24.09 20.32
C ASP A 657 -21.08 -23.43 20.89
N VAL A 658 -21.00 -22.10 20.68
CA VAL A 658 -20.10 -21.21 21.40
C VAL A 658 -20.89 -20.37 22.40
N ARG A 659 -20.25 -20.01 23.50
CA ARG A 659 -20.84 -19.12 24.49
C ARG A 659 -20.65 -17.67 24.02
N ALA A 660 -21.74 -16.94 23.86
CA ALA A 660 -21.76 -15.49 23.78
C ALA A 660 -21.67 -14.88 25.18
N LEU A 661 -20.79 -13.92 25.39
CA LEU A 661 -20.76 -13.15 26.62
C LEU A 661 -21.96 -12.20 26.69
N SER A 662 -22.33 -11.76 27.87
CA SER A 662 -23.26 -10.64 28.02
C SER A 662 -22.58 -9.30 27.69
N TRP A 663 -23.34 -8.28 27.30
CA TRP A 663 -22.79 -6.94 27.15
C TRP A 663 -22.14 -6.44 28.44
N GLU A 664 -22.66 -6.84 29.60
CA GLU A 664 -22.06 -6.50 30.89
C GLU A 664 -20.69 -7.14 31.09
N ASP A 665 -20.52 -8.41 30.71
CA ASP A 665 -19.21 -9.09 30.77
C ASP A 665 -18.20 -8.41 29.84
N VAL A 666 -18.61 -8.01 28.63
CA VAL A 666 -17.76 -7.26 27.72
C VAL A 666 -17.37 -5.91 28.32
N ARG A 667 -18.29 -5.18 28.96
CA ARG A 667 -17.97 -3.92 29.65
C ARG A 667 -16.96 -4.14 30.79
N LYS A 668 -17.10 -5.22 31.59
CA LYS A 668 -16.13 -5.58 32.63
C LYS A 668 -14.74 -5.83 32.04
N ILE A 669 -14.65 -6.53 30.90
CA ILE A 669 -13.38 -6.73 30.18
C ILE A 669 -12.82 -5.39 29.73
N VAL A 670 -13.61 -4.54 29.09
CA VAL A 670 -13.21 -3.20 28.63
C VAL A 670 -12.72 -2.35 29.81
N ASP A 671 -13.43 -2.37 30.93
CA ASP A 671 -13.07 -1.61 32.14
C ASP A 671 -11.76 -2.08 32.76
N ARG A 672 -11.40 -3.36 32.64
CA ARG A 672 -10.11 -3.86 33.11
C ARG A 672 -8.93 -3.21 32.41
N PHE A 673 -9.05 -2.86 31.13
CA PHE A 673 -8.03 -2.13 30.37
C PHE A 673 -7.87 -0.65 30.78
N LYS A 674 -8.71 -0.11 31.69
CA LYS A 674 -8.46 1.20 32.36
C LYS A 674 -7.17 1.18 33.19
N GLN A 675 -6.80 0.02 33.74
CA GLN A 675 -5.58 -0.12 34.54
C GLN A 675 -4.33 0.00 33.68
N LEU A 676 -4.43 -0.41 32.41
CA LEU A 676 -3.33 -0.35 31.44
C LEU A 676 -3.23 0.99 30.72
N ASN A 677 -4.15 1.94 30.94
CA ASN A 677 -4.12 3.25 30.29
C ASN A 677 -2.86 4.05 30.70
N PRO A 678 -1.91 4.35 29.78
CA PRO A 678 -0.67 5.06 30.10
C PRO A 678 -0.81 6.58 30.12
N TYR A 679 -1.98 7.11 29.76
CA TYR A 679 -2.24 8.54 29.61
C TYR A 679 -2.63 9.21 30.94
N HIS A 680 -2.45 10.52 31.05
CA HIS A 680 -2.96 11.31 32.15
C HIS A 680 -4.48 11.26 32.22
N ARG A 681 -5.03 11.01 33.41
CA ARG A 681 -6.44 10.77 33.62
C ARG A 681 -7.35 11.97 33.36
N ASP A 682 -6.81 13.20 33.50
CA ASP A 682 -7.51 14.44 33.14
C ASP A 682 -7.74 14.59 31.65
N ALA A 683 -6.85 14.03 30.82
CA ALA A 683 -7.00 14.03 29.38
C ALA A 683 -7.75 12.79 28.85
N VAL A 684 -7.37 11.60 29.33
CA VAL A 684 -7.94 10.32 28.91
C VAL A 684 -8.31 9.49 30.15
N SER A 685 -9.51 9.69 30.64
CA SER A 685 -9.99 9.04 31.88
C SER A 685 -10.43 7.57 31.70
N GLY A 686 -10.72 7.19 30.47
CA GLY A 686 -11.35 5.88 30.13
C GLY A 686 -10.34 4.75 29.89
N SER A 687 -10.88 3.65 29.42
CA SER A 687 -10.13 2.48 28.96
C SER A 687 -9.41 2.76 27.63
N ILE A 688 -8.24 2.14 27.42
CA ILE A 688 -7.59 2.10 26.10
C ILE A 688 -8.30 1.15 25.12
N LEU A 689 -9.05 0.18 25.63
CA LEU A 689 -9.96 -0.63 24.82
C LEU A 689 -11.35 0.04 24.82
N LYS A 690 -11.98 0.17 23.68
CA LYS A 690 -13.29 0.81 23.52
C LYS A 690 -14.27 -0.09 22.79
N ILE A 691 -15.54 0.07 23.12
CA ILE A 691 -16.64 -0.47 22.30
C ILE A 691 -16.85 0.56 21.18
N GLU A 692 -16.69 0.14 19.93
CA GLU A 692 -16.75 1.01 18.75
C GLU A 692 -18.15 1.56 18.49
N ASP A 693 -18.22 2.75 17.85
CA ASP A 693 -19.47 3.47 17.54
C ASP A 693 -20.46 2.65 16.69
N VAL A 694 -19.95 1.67 15.89
CA VAL A 694 -20.80 0.77 15.11
C VAL A 694 -21.76 -0.07 15.97
N ASN A 695 -21.45 -0.25 17.27
CA ASN A 695 -22.30 -0.96 18.22
C ASN A 695 -23.50 -0.13 18.73
N PHE A 696 -23.56 1.16 18.38
CA PHE A 696 -24.57 2.07 18.92
C PHE A 696 -25.44 2.65 17.80
N ASP A 697 -26.64 3.03 18.18
CA ASP A 697 -27.51 3.86 17.37
C ASP A 697 -27.14 5.35 17.54
N PRO A 698 -27.63 6.26 16.69
CA PRO A 698 -27.30 7.68 16.80
C PRO A 698 -27.64 8.32 18.17
N ASP A 699 -28.61 7.77 18.88
CA ASP A 699 -28.99 8.16 20.25
C ASP A 699 -28.09 7.58 21.34
N LYS A 700 -27.00 6.88 20.96
CA LYS A 700 -26.06 6.18 21.83
C LYS A 700 -26.62 4.97 22.57
N THR A 701 -27.79 4.46 22.21
CA THR A 701 -28.32 3.20 22.69
C THR A 701 -27.53 2.04 22.06
N GLN A 702 -27.06 1.11 22.87
CA GLN A 702 -26.33 -0.07 22.37
C GLN A 702 -27.31 -1.00 21.66
N ARG A 703 -26.97 -1.38 20.42
CA ARG A 703 -27.76 -2.31 19.59
C ARG A 703 -27.08 -3.67 19.46
N GLN A 704 -27.85 -4.69 19.12
CA GLN A 704 -27.30 -6.00 18.78
C GLN A 704 -26.66 -5.94 17.40
N LEU A 705 -25.34 -6.09 17.37
CA LEU A 705 -24.55 -6.24 16.16
C LEU A 705 -24.32 -7.73 15.88
N TYR A 706 -24.33 -8.11 14.62
CA TYR A 706 -23.97 -9.45 14.14
C TYR A 706 -22.74 -9.34 13.23
N GLY A 707 -21.94 -10.39 13.19
CA GLY A 707 -20.80 -10.48 12.32
C GLY A 707 -20.79 -11.76 11.50
N TYR A 708 -20.24 -11.66 10.30
CA TYR A 708 -20.00 -12.80 9.41
C TYR A 708 -18.60 -12.63 8.79
N ALA A 709 -17.78 -13.67 8.85
CA ALA A 709 -16.42 -13.63 8.31
C ALA A 709 -16.18 -14.78 7.33
N ILE A 710 -15.43 -14.49 6.26
CA ILE A 710 -15.00 -15.44 5.24
C ILE A 710 -13.57 -15.89 5.52
N ALA A 711 -12.68 -14.94 5.78
CA ALA A 711 -11.27 -15.14 6.07
C ALA A 711 -10.73 -13.92 6.84
N ALA A 712 -9.47 -13.96 7.25
CA ALA A 712 -8.82 -12.81 7.85
C ALA A 712 -8.99 -11.56 6.98
N LYS A 713 -9.38 -10.44 7.57
CA LYS A 713 -9.70 -9.15 6.92
C LYS A 713 -10.90 -9.15 5.94
N ARG A 714 -11.61 -10.27 5.78
CA ARG A 714 -12.79 -10.38 4.92
C ARG A 714 -14.02 -10.69 5.76
N TYR A 715 -14.70 -9.65 6.19
CA TYR A 715 -15.83 -9.75 7.11
C TYR A 715 -16.85 -8.64 6.88
N VAL A 716 -18.01 -8.82 7.46
CA VAL A 716 -19.06 -7.81 7.46
C VAL A 716 -19.73 -7.76 8.82
N LEU A 717 -20.01 -6.56 9.30
CA LEU A 717 -20.82 -6.30 10.48
C LEU A 717 -22.19 -5.80 10.04
N LEU A 718 -23.24 -6.30 10.64
CA LEU A 718 -24.62 -6.05 10.25
C LEU A 718 -25.55 -5.97 11.45
N THR A 719 -26.71 -5.35 11.24
CA THR A 719 -27.84 -5.40 12.17
C THR A 719 -28.99 -6.16 11.52
N ARG A 720 -29.84 -6.76 12.34
CA ARG A 720 -31.06 -7.45 11.94
C ARG A 720 -32.23 -6.88 12.72
N THR A 721 -33.26 -6.47 12.02
CA THR A 721 -34.51 -6.02 12.64
C THR A 721 -35.40 -7.21 12.99
N ALA A 722 -36.42 -7.01 13.84
CA ALA A 722 -37.33 -8.08 14.27
C ALA A 722 -38.12 -8.70 13.09
N ASP A 723 -38.38 -7.94 12.03
CA ASP A 723 -39.01 -8.40 10.78
C ASP A 723 -38.03 -9.14 9.84
N GLY A 724 -36.80 -9.35 10.30
CA GLY A 724 -35.78 -10.10 9.57
C GLY A 724 -35.00 -9.30 8.52
N ARG A 725 -35.22 -7.99 8.41
CA ARG A 725 -34.48 -7.13 7.49
C ARG A 725 -33.03 -6.99 7.93
N ILE A 726 -32.11 -7.12 6.98
CA ILE A 726 -30.65 -7.03 7.20
C ILE A 726 -30.20 -5.63 6.76
N THR A 727 -29.35 -5.00 7.57
CA THR A 727 -28.65 -3.78 7.20
C THR A 727 -27.15 -3.97 7.44
N VAL A 728 -26.36 -3.82 6.38
CA VAL A 728 -24.88 -3.81 6.46
C VAL A 728 -24.45 -2.53 7.17
N ARG A 729 -23.56 -2.65 8.15
CA ARG A 729 -23.06 -1.55 8.99
C ARG A 729 -21.59 -1.23 8.73
N LYS A 730 -20.78 -2.26 8.54
CA LYS A 730 -19.35 -2.14 8.24
C LYS A 730 -18.96 -3.30 7.32
N PRO A 731 -18.95 -3.10 6.01
CA PRO A 731 -18.45 -4.09 5.05
C PRO A 731 -16.93 -3.99 4.93
N SER A 732 -16.24 -5.10 4.92
CA SER A 732 -14.83 -5.09 4.52
C SER A 732 -14.73 -4.96 2.99
N ALA A 733 -13.98 -3.97 2.54
CA ALA A 733 -13.61 -3.82 1.13
C ALA A 733 -12.31 -4.56 0.79
N HIS A 734 -11.66 -5.22 1.77
CA HIS A 734 -10.40 -5.92 1.55
C HIS A 734 -10.53 -7.02 0.50
N GLY A 735 -9.76 -6.91 -0.58
CA GLY A 735 -9.84 -7.81 -1.74
C GLY A 735 -10.88 -7.42 -2.80
N LEU A 736 -11.92 -6.68 -2.46
CA LEU A 736 -12.88 -6.11 -3.42
C LEU A 736 -12.54 -4.67 -3.81
N GLY A 737 -12.03 -3.88 -2.89
CA GLY A 737 -11.77 -2.46 -3.06
C GLY A 737 -10.72 -2.07 -4.11
N PHE A 738 -10.06 -3.05 -4.73
CA PHE A 738 -9.18 -2.84 -5.88
C PHE A 738 -9.94 -2.67 -7.19
N LEU A 739 -11.11 -3.25 -7.26
CA LEU A 739 -11.91 -3.19 -8.47
C LEU A 739 -12.45 -1.78 -8.64
N TYR A 740 -12.48 -1.33 -9.87
CA TYR A 740 -13.11 -0.08 -10.21
C TYR A 740 -14.62 -0.19 -10.01
N PRO A 741 -15.28 0.82 -9.42
CA PRO A 741 -16.74 0.75 -9.21
C PRO A 741 -17.49 0.45 -10.51
N PRO A 742 -18.40 -0.54 -10.52
CA PRO A 742 -19.09 -0.96 -11.76
C PRO A 742 -20.30 -0.09 -12.12
N LYS A 743 -20.58 0.98 -11.38
CA LYS A 743 -21.70 1.90 -11.63
C LYS A 743 -21.21 3.25 -12.12
N VAL A 744 -21.87 3.78 -13.15
CA VAL A 744 -21.69 5.16 -13.62
C VAL A 744 -22.48 6.12 -12.71
N GLY A 745 -21.93 7.30 -12.45
CA GLY A 745 -22.58 8.33 -11.62
C GLY A 745 -22.59 7.99 -10.13
N PHE A 746 -21.60 7.23 -9.70
CA PHE A 746 -21.44 6.86 -8.30
C PHE A 746 -21.12 8.09 -7.45
N ASP A 747 -21.89 8.29 -6.40
CA ASP A 747 -21.53 9.26 -5.38
C ASP A 747 -20.30 8.75 -4.62
N ASP A 748 -19.11 9.21 -5.03
CA ASP A 748 -17.84 8.99 -4.33
C ASP A 748 -17.84 9.59 -2.91
N SER A 749 -18.93 10.26 -2.50
CA SER A 749 -19.07 10.90 -1.19
C SER A 749 -19.39 9.92 -0.05
N ALA A 750 -19.82 8.70 -0.35
CA ALA A 750 -20.07 7.71 0.68
C ALA A 750 -18.74 7.17 1.23
N ASP A 751 -18.62 7.07 2.55
CA ASP A 751 -17.44 6.50 3.24
C ASP A 751 -17.13 5.07 2.81
N GLU A 752 -18.14 4.34 2.28
CA GLU A 752 -18.01 2.98 1.80
C GLU A 752 -18.63 2.82 0.41
N PRO A 753 -17.96 2.13 -0.53
CA PRO A 753 -18.48 1.94 -1.89
C PRO A 753 -19.78 1.13 -1.86
N VAL A 754 -20.89 1.71 -2.33
CA VAL A 754 -22.23 1.06 -2.34
C VAL A 754 -22.22 -0.31 -3.01
N TRP A 755 -21.43 -0.51 -4.09
CA TRP A 755 -21.32 -1.79 -4.75
C TRP A 755 -20.71 -2.88 -3.85
N VAL A 756 -19.81 -2.53 -2.92
CA VAL A 756 -19.25 -3.45 -1.92
C VAL A 756 -20.34 -3.85 -0.92
N VAL A 757 -21.18 -2.90 -0.50
CA VAL A 757 -22.37 -3.19 0.34
C VAL A 757 -23.29 -4.17 -0.36
N GLU A 758 -23.64 -3.92 -1.63
CA GLU A 758 -24.50 -4.80 -2.44
C GLU A 758 -23.88 -6.20 -2.63
N ALA A 759 -22.54 -6.28 -2.80
CA ALA A 759 -21.84 -7.56 -2.88
C ALA A 759 -21.96 -8.35 -1.56
N TRP A 760 -21.78 -7.70 -0.42
CA TRP A 760 -21.96 -8.32 0.89
C TRP A 760 -23.41 -8.71 1.16
N GLU A 761 -24.37 -7.89 0.79
CA GLU A 761 -25.79 -8.25 0.88
C GLU A 761 -26.09 -9.51 0.08
N TRP A 762 -25.59 -9.61 -1.15
CA TRP A 762 -25.74 -10.81 -1.98
C TRP A 762 -25.11 -12.05 -1.30
N ILE A 763 -23.93 -11.92 -0.69
CA ILE A 763 -23.25 -12.99 0.05
C ILE A 763 -24.07 -13.45 1.28
N LEU A 764 -24.64 -12.49 2.02
CA LEU A 764 -25.34 -12.75 3.28
C LEU A 764 -26.74 -13.35 3.11
N ARG A 765 -27.47 -13.03 2.03
CA ARG A 765 -28.88 -13.42 1.88
C ARG A 765 -29.16 -14.91 2.11
N PRO A 766 -28.33 -15.87 1.61
CA PRO A 766 -28.54 -17.29 1.90
C PRO A 766 -28.41 -17.66 3.38
N CYS A 767 -27.57 -16.93 4.13
CA CYS A 767 -27.39 -17.18 5.57
C CYS A 767 -28.66 -16.92 6.39
N PHE A 768 -29.62 -16.19 5.81
CA PHE A 768 -30.91 -15.84 6.41
C PHE A 768 -32.11 -16.47 5.68
N GLY A 769 -31.86 -17.46 4.80
CA GLY A 769 -32.92 -18.10 4.02
C GLY A 769 -33.55 -17.20 2.96
N LEU A 770 -32.91 -16.07 2.62
CA LEU A 770 -33.40 -15.11 1.65
C LEU A 770 -32.90 -15.44 0.24
N PRO A 771 -33.71 -15.26 -0.82
CA PRO A 771 -33.26 -15.50 -2.18
C PRO A 771 -32.16 -14.51 -2.58
N GLN A 772 -31.12 -14.99 -3.23
CA GLN A 772 -30.07 -14.12 -3.80
C GLN A 772 -30.65 -13.32 -4.96
N ARG A 773 -30.43 -12.03 -4.95
CA ARG A 773 -30.77 -11.11 -6.05
C ARG A 773 -29.46 -10.54 -6.58
N ALA A 774 -29.08 -10.94 -7.79
CA ALA A 774 -27.88 -10.45 -8.45
C ALA A 774 -28.07 -8.97 -8.84
N PRO A 775 -27.15 -8.08 -8.45
CA PRO A 775 -27.12 -6.71 -8.95
C PRO A 775 -26.93 -6.70 -10.48
N LEU A 776 -27.43 -5.68 -11.15
CA LEU A 776 -27.32 -5.55 -12.61
C LEU A 776 -25.86 -5.54 -13.09
N TRP A 777 -24.99 -4.93 -12.31
CA TRP A 777 -23.55 -4.83 -12.61
C TRP A 777 -22.80 -6.17 -12.51
N PHE A 778 -23.39 -7.23 -11.99
CA PHE A 778 -22.75 -8.56 -11.91
C PHE A 778 -22.29 -9.09 -13.26
N THR A 779 -22.99 -8.74 -14.32
CA THR A 779 -22.68 -9.19 -15.70
C THR A 779 -21.54 -8.40 -16.35
N LEU A 780 -21.11 -7.28 -15.76
CA LEU A 780 -20.02 -6.48 -16.32
C LEU A 780 -18.67 -7.19 -16.13
N PRO A 781 -17.70 -6.98 -17.04
CA PRO A 781 -16.33 -7.43 -16.85
C PRO A 781 -15.72 -6.77 -15.61
N ALA A 782 -15.11 -7.56 -14.73
CA ALA A 782 -14.40 -7.01 -13.57
C ALA A 782 -13.16 -6.27 -14.04
N MET A 783 -12.99 -5.03 -13.57
CA MET A 783 -11.88 -4.16 -13.96
C MET A 783 -11.17 -3.60 -12.75
N MET A 784 -9.86 -3.37 -12.89
CA MET A 784 -9.05 -2.68 -11.93
C MET A 784 -8.39 -1.46 -12.59
N ARG A 785 -8.43 -0.31 -11.96
CA ARG A 785 -7.84 0.93 -12.49
C ARG A 785 -6.44 1.17 -11.91
N PHE A 786 -5.49 1.43 -12.78
CA PHE A 786 -4.17 1.93 -12.44
C PHE A 786 -4.02 3.37 -12.92
N THR A 787 -4.00 4.30 -12.00
CA THR A 787 -3.73 5.72 -12.33
C THR A 787 -2.26 5.91 -12.69
N ILE A 788 -1.35 5.29 -11.94
CA ILE A 788 0.09 5.37 -12.14
C ILE A 788 0.63 3.96 -12.40
N THR A 789 1.20 3.75 -13.59
CA THR A 789 1.78 2.47 -14.02
C THR A 789 3.30 2.52 -14.05
N THR A 790 3.94 1.35 -13.94
CA THR A 790 5.38 1.22 -14.15
C THR A 790 5.70 0.84 -15.60
N PRO A 791 6.88 1.18 -16.13
CA PRO A 791 7.29 0.76 -17.48
C PRO A 791 7.24 -0.76 -17.69
N GLU A 792 7.46 -1.55 -16.64
CA GLU A 792 7.45 -3.02 -16.73
C GLU A 792 6.07 -3.56 -17.10
N VAL A 793 5.00 -3.01 -16.52
CA VAL A 793 3.61 -3.41 -16.83
C VAL A 793 3.28 -3.18 -18.30
N LEU A 794 3.77 -2.10 -18.90
CA LEU A 794 3.43 -1.71 -20.26
C LEU A 794 4.52 -2.06 -21.29
N LYS A 795 5.60 -2.71 -20.88
CA LYS A 795 6.78 -2.97 -21.71
C LYS A 795 6.46 -3.62 -23.05
N VAL A 796 5.62 -4.62 -23.04
CA VAL A 796 5.25 -5.36 -24.25
C VAL A 796 4.36 -4.54 -25.16
N LEU A 797 3.36 -3.84 -24.59
CA LEU A 797 2.48 -2.92 -25.33
C LEU A 797 3.29 -1.83 -26.02
N GLN A 798 4.19 -1.20 -25.26
CA GLN A 798 5.05 -0.13 -25.79
C GLN A 798 6.01 -0.62 -26.86
N ALA A 799 6.60 -1.82 -26.70
CA ALA A 799 7.47 -2.39 -27.73
C ALA A 799 6.73 -2.60 -29.06
N ARG A 800 5.47 -3.03 -29.03
CA ARG A 800 4.63 -3.21 -30.23
C ARG A 800 4.28 -1.89 -30.89
N GLN A 801 3.96 -0.87 -30.09
CA GLN A 801 3.56 0.45 -30.59
C GLN A 801 4.74 1.36 -30.94
N ARG A 802 5.98 0.93 -30.74
CA ARG A 802 7.18 1.76 -30.90
C ARG A 802 7.34 2.39 -32.28
N LYS A 803 6.78 1.76 -33.33
CA LYS A 803 6.81 2.29 -34.69
C LYS A 803 5.73 3.33 -34.99
N LEU A 804 4.70 3.42 -34.15
CA LEU A 804 3.65 4.43 -34.28
C LEU A 804 4.17 5.79 -33.80
N PRO A 805 3.66 6.90 -34.33
CA PRO A 805 3.82 8.22 -33.72
C PRO A 805 3.35 8.19 -32.25
N TYR A 806 3.96 8.99 -31.40
CA TYR A 806 3.62 8.95 -29.95
C TYR A 806 2.15 9.27 -29.69
N GLN A 807 1.55 10.18 -30.48
CA GLN A 807 0.15 10.55 -30.32
C GLN A 807 -0.81 9.39 -30.60
N GLN A 808 -0.41 8.41 -31.38
CA GLN A 808 -1.19 7.19 -31.67
C GLN A 808 -0.89 6.03 -30.72
N ARG A 809 0.10 6.18 -29.83
CA ARG A 809 0.44 5.16 -28.83
C ARG A 809 -0.42 5.32 -27.59
N ALA A 810 -0.68 4.22 -26.90
CA ALA A 810 -1.17 4.28 -25.52
C ALA A 810 -0.16 5.00 -24.60
N LYS A 811 -0.61 6.01 -23.89
CA LYS A 811 0.24 6.81 -23.00
C LYS A 811 0.53 6.07 -21.69
N PRO A 812 1.60 6.45 -20.95
CA PRO A 812 2.07 5.70 -19.77
C PRO A 812 1.11 5.53 -18.60
N PHE A 813 0.14 6.39 -18.45
CA PHE A 813 -0.71 6.42 -17.25
C PHE A 813 -2.18 6.27 -17.59
N ASN A 814 -2.97 5.85 -16.58
CA ASN A 814 -4.40 5.69 -16.63
C ASN A 814 -4.85 4.49 -17.50
N PHE A 815 -4.64 3.29 -16.94
CA PHE A 815 -4.99 2.01 -17.54
C PHE A 815 -6.02 1.26 -16.71
N ILE A 816 -6.71 0.33 -17.37
CA ILE A 816 -7.48 -0.73 -16.72
C ILE A 816 -6.87 -2.10 -17.02
N LEU A 817 -6.99 -2.99 -16.04
CA LEU A 817 -6.65 -4.40 -16.17
C LEU A 817 -7.89 -5.25 -15.96
N SER A 818 -8.01 -6.31 -16.74
CA SER A 818 -9.07 -7.30 -16.59
C SER A 818 -8.49 -8.66 -16.22
N PRO A 819 -9.08 -9.37 -15.24
CA PRO A 819 -8.77 -10.76 -14.97
C PRO A 819 -9.36 -11.61 -16.11
N ILE A 820 -8.61 -12.63 -16.54
CA ILE A 820 -9.10 -13.60 -17.52
C ILE A 820 -9.39 -14.94 -16.87
N ILE A 821 -10.32 -15.67 -17.44
CA ILE A 821 -10.59 -17.06 -17.07
C ILE A 821 -9.52 -17.94 -17.75
N ASP A 822 -8.81 -18.77 -16.98
CA ASP A 822 -7.83 -19.70 -17.55
C ASP A 822 -8.58 -20.79 -18.36
N PRO A 823 -8.33 -20.88 -19.65
CA PRO A 823 -8.97 -21.88 -20.51
C PRO A 823 -8.62 -23.33 -20.15
N LEU A 824 -7.53 -23.56 -19.42
CA LEU A 824 -7.06 -24.91 -19.09
C LEU A 824 -7.71 -25.48 -17.82
N THR A 825 -8.18 -24.64 -16.91
CA THR A 825 -8.72 -25.05 -15.61
C THR A 825 -10.23 -25.00 -15.52
N GLY A 826 -10.93 -24.58 -16.58
CA GLY A 826 -12.40 -24.52 -16.60
C GLY A 826 -13.01 -23.46 -15.69
N GLY A 827 -12.22 -22.47 -15.27
CA GLY A 827 -12.74 -21.23 -14.67
C GLY A 827 -13.02 -21.23 -13.18
N ASN A 828 -12.61 -22.26 -12.44
CA ASN A 828 -12.81 -22.19 -11.01
C ASN A 828 -11.66 -22.81 -10.20
N PRO A 829 -10.51 -22.20 -10.19
CA PRO A 829 -9.47 -22.62 -9.24
C PRO A 829 -9.68 -21.89 -7.93
N VAL A 830 -9.97 -22.64 -6.93
CA VAL A 830 -9.61 -22.33 -5.56
C VAL A 830 -8.09 -22.46 -5.51
N GLY A 831 -7.37 -21.38 -5.86
CA GLY A 831 -5.91 -21.38 -5.92
C GLY A 831 -5.37 -20.18 -6.68
N THR A 832 -4.11 -19.88 -6.48
CA THR A 832 -3.37 -18.70 -6.90
C THR A 832 -3.33 -18.42 -8.40
N ASP A 833 -3.60 -19.40 -9.26
CA ASP A 833 -3.58 -19.23 -10.72
C ASP A 833 -4.85 -18.59 -11.31
N ALA A 834 -5.90 -18.48 -10.51
CA ALA A 834 -7.21 -17.99 -10.93
C ALA A 834 -7.33 -16.49 -11.07
N ASN A 835 -6.45 -15.74 -10.47
CA ASN A 835 -6.58 -14.32 -10.26
C ASN A 835 -5.62 -13.49 -11.11
N ARG A 836 -5.29 -13.95 -12.32
CA ARG A 836 -4.32 -13.27 -13.18
C ARG A 836 -5.00 -12.16 -13.98
N PHE A 837 -4.69 -10.90 -13.65
CA PHE A 837 -4.95 -9.79 -14.54
C PHE A 837 -3.87 -9.77 -15.62
N THR A 838 -4.19 -10.27 -16.78
CA THR A 838 -3.23 -10.40 -17.88
C THR A 838 -3.53 -9.49 -19.06
N LEU A 839 -4.72 -8.92 -19.11
CA LEU A 839 -5.15 -8.02 -20.16
C LEU A 839 -5.11 -6.58 -19.68
N VAL A 840 -4.46 -5.71 -20.44
CA VAL A 840 -4.35 -4.28 -20.16
C VAL A 840 -4.92 -3.47 -21.30
N ALA A 841 -5.70 -2.44 -20.99
CA ALA A 841 -6.21 -1.45 -21.94
C ALA A 841 -6.14 -0.04 -21.34
N PRO A 842 -6.11 1.02 -22.12
CA PRO A 842 -6.32 2.38 -21.63
C PRO A 842 -7.65 2.51 -20.90
N PHE A 843 -7.69 3.37 -19.91
CA PHE A 843 -8.85 3.52 -19.05
C PHE A 843 -10.05 4.11 -19.81
N SER A 844 -11.22 3.57 -19.57
CA SER A 844 -12.52 4.18 -19.86
C SER A 844 -13.33 4.24 -18.58
N SER A 845 -13.99 5.36 -18.33
CA SER A 845 -14.88 5.57 -17.17
C SER A 845 -16.26 4.91 -17.34
N HIS A 846 -16.61 4.51 -18.58
CA HIS A 846 -17.90 3.95 -18.92
C HIS A 846 -17.87 2.42 -18.94
N PRO A 847 -18.48 1.73 -17.96
CA PRO A 847 -18.45 0.27 -17.86
C PRO A 847 -19.03 -0.45 -19.09
N GLU A 848 -20.00 0.16 -19.76
CA GLU A 848 -20.61 -0.35 -21.00
C GLU A 848 -19.62 -0.41 -22.17
N ASP A 849 -18.58 0.41 -22.16
CA ASP A 849 -17.56 0.42 -23.21
C ASP A 849 -16.42 -0.57 -22.96
N TRP A 850 -16.28 -1.10 -21.76
CA TRP A 850 -15.16 -1.97 -21.42
C TRP A 850 -15.06 -3.20 -22.32
N ARG A 851 -16.20 -3.75 -22.79
CA ARG A 851 -16.20 -4.88 -23.71
C ARG A 851 -15.71 -4.52 -25.13
N LYS A 852 -15.77 -3.23 -25.48
CA LYS A 852 -15.37 -2.73 -26.80
C LYS A 852 -13.86 -2.39 -26.84
N LEU A 853 -13.22 -2.28 -25.68
CA LEU A 853 -11.81 -1.89 -25.58
C LEU A 853 -10.88 -2.94 -26.20
N SER A 854 -9.83 -2.47 -26.83
CA SER A 854 -8.75 -3.31 -27.34
C SER A 854 -7.75 -3.59 -26.21
N PHE A 855 -7.79 -4.80 -25.69
CA PHE A 855 -6.86 -5.27 -24.68
C PHE A 855 -5.60 -5.87 -25.31
N VAL A 856 -4.51 -5.80 -24.59
CA VAL A 856 -3.25 -6.48 -24.91
C VAL A 856 -2.86 -7.37 -23.75
N ASN A 857 -2.55 -8.63 -24.05
CA ASN A 857 -2.02 -9.53 -23.03
C ASN A 857 -0.60 -9.14 -22.68
N VAL A 858 -0.33 -8.90 -21.39
CA VAL A 858 0.98 -8.44 -20.91
C VAL A 858 2.09 -9.50 -21.08
N HIS A 859 1.76 -10.80 -21.20
CA HIS A 859 2.74 -11.88 -21.32
C HIS A 859 3.17 -12.17 -22.76
N ASP A 860 2.21 -12.21 -23.71
CA ASP A 860 2.51 -12.51 -25.10
C ASP A 860 2.40 -11.31 -26.04
N GLY A 861 1.88 -10.19 -25.54
CA GLY A 861 1.67 -8.94 -26.26
C GLY A 861 0.68 -9.02 -27.40
N LYS A 862 -0.16 -10.03 -27.46
CA LYS A 862 -1.18 -10.15 -28.50
C LYS A 862 -2.40 -9.32 -28.18
N PRO A 863 -3.07 -8.76 -29.18
CA PRO A 863 -4.36 -8.12 -28.97
C PRO A 863 -5.42 -9.17 -28.67
N TYR A 864 -6.32 -8.83 -27.74
CA TYR A 864 -7.48 -9.63 -27.37
C TYR A 864 -8.71 -8.73 -27.31
N LYS A 865 -9.86 -9.27 -27.64
CA LYS A 865 -11.16 -8.68 -27.31
C LYS A 865 -11.77 -9.48 -26.16
N LEU A 866 -12.57 -8.82 -25.35
CA LEU A 866 -13.35 -9.53 -24.35
C LEU A 866 -14.51 -10.22 -25.04
N GLY A 867 -14.52 -11.56 -24.98
CA GLY A 867 -15.58 -12.38 -25.54
C GLY A 867 -16.85 -12.33 -24.71
N GLN A 868 -17.98 -12.68 -25.34
CA GLN A 868 -19.22 -12.97 -24.59
C GLN A 868 -19.18 -14.40 -24.06
N HIS A 869 -19.73 -14.59 -22.87
CA HIS A 869 -19.85 -15.92 -22.24
C HIS A 869 -20.35 -16.99 -23.26
N GLY A 870 -19.56 -18.04 -23.41
CA GLY A 870 -19.93 -19.24 -24.15
C GLY A 870 -19.59 -19.28 -25.65
N ARG A 871 -18.94 -18.27 -26.25
CA ARG A 871 -18.42 -18.32 -27.64
C ARG A 871 -16.94 -17.89 -27.65
N ARG A 872 -16.07 -18.82 -28.04
CA ARG A 872 -14.65 -18.54 -28.27
C ARG A 872 -14.37 -18.39 -29.76
N LEU A 873 -13.91 -17.21 -30.13
CA LEU A 873 -13.19 -17.00 -31.38
C LEU A 873 -11.67 -16.95 -31.06
N PRO A 874 -10.79 -17.28 -32.01
CA PRO A 874 -9.36 -17.06 -31.85
C PRO A 874 -9.10 -15.59 -31.47
N TYR A 875 -8.29 -15.36 -30.40
CA TYR A 875 -8.01 -14.03 -29.84
C TYR A 875 -9.16 -13.37 -29.06
N GLU A 876 -10.17 -14.11 -28.64
CA GLU A 876 -11.10 -13.69 -27.60
C GLU A 876 -10.67 -14.30 -26.26
N ALA A 877 -10.59 -13.46 -25.23
CA ALA A 877 -10.40 -13.90 -23.86
C ALA A 877 -11.72 -13.75 -23.10
N GLU A 878 -12.11 -14.80 -22.43
CA GLU A 878 -13.23 -14.72 -21.51
C GLU A 878 -12.76 -13.96 -20.26
N SER A 879 -13.32 -12.78 -20.03
CA SER A 879 -13.03 -12.00 -18.83
C SER A 879 -13.89 -12.49 -17.67
N LYS A 880 -13.33 -12.45 -16.46
CA LYS A 880 -14.13 -12.62 -15.25
C LYS A 880 -15.10 -11.45 -15.13
N THR A 881 -16.34 -11.77 -14.82
CA THR A 881 -17.35 -10.79 -14.45
C THR A 881 -17.22 -10.41 -12.97
N TYR A 882 -17.90 -9.35 -12.55
CA TYR A 882 -18.04 -9.04 -11.12
C TYR A 882 -18.73 -10.20 -10.37
N ALA A 883 -19.68 -10.91 -10.98
CA ALA A 883 -20.29 -12.11 -10.40
C ALA A 883 -19.24 -13.18 -10.09
N ASP A 884 -18.33 -13.45 -11.03
CA ASP A 884 -17.25 -14.43 -10.84
C ASP A 884 -16.34 -14.03 -9.69
N VAL A 885 -15.95 -12.75 -9.64
CA VAL A 885 -15.07 -12.25 -8.57
C VAL A 885 -15.76 -12.30 -7.21
N VAL A 886 -17.03 -11.85 -7.09
CA VAL A 886 -17.76 -11.88 -5.82
C VAL A 886 -18.04 -13.32 -5.38
N SER A 887 -18.31 -14.24 -6.32
CA SER A 887 -18.44 -15.66 -6.01
C SER A 887 -17.15 -16.28 -5.50
N GLN A 888 -16.00 -15.94 -6.10
CA GLN A 888 -14.70 -16.36 -5.60
C GLN A 888 -14.37 -15.73 -4.25
N TYR A 889 -14.69 -14.48 -4.08
CA TYR A 889 -14.50 -13.76 -2.82
C TYR A 889 -15.27 -14.44 -1.67
N ARG A 890 -16.52 -14.84 -1.91
CA ARG A 890 -17.34 -15.58 -0.94
C ARG A 890 -16.65 -16.87 -0.47
N TRP A 891 -15.93 -17.55 -1.35
CA TRP A 891 -15.27 -18.82 -1.08
C TRP A 891 -13.76 -18.69 -0.90
N HIS A 892 -13.29 -17.47 -0.58
CA HIS A 892 -11.86 -17.24 -0.36
C HIS A 892 -11.29 -18.22 0.66
N PRO A 893 -10.14 -18.87 0.39
CA PRO A 893 -9.56 -19.84 1.31
C PRO A 893 -9.10 -19.17 2.62
N GLU A 894 -9.24 -19.89 3.72
CA GLU A 894 -8.61 -19.55 5.01
C GLU A 894 -7.54 -20.60 5.31
N ALA A 895 -6.34 -20.34 4.85
CA ALA A 895 -5.25 -21.29 4.90
C ALA A 895 -4.47 -21.29 6.23
N LYS A 896 -4.63 -20.24 7.06
CA LYS A 896 -3.95 -20.11 8.36
C LYS A 896 -4.56 -20.97 9.46
N SER A 897 -5.74 -21.54 9.20
CA SER A 897 -6.54 -22.26 10.18
C SER A 897 -6.97 -23.60 9.64
N LEU A 898 -7.27 -24.51 10.55
CA LEU A 898 -7.89 -25.80 10.29
C LEU A 898 -9.39 -25.71 10.53
N ALA A 899 -10.13 -26.60 9.90
CA ALA A 899 -11.55 -26.83 10.16
C ALA A 899 -11.79 -27.25 11.63
N PRO A 900 -13.03 -27.18 12.13
CA PRO A 900 -13.38 -27.59 13.50
C PRO A 900 -12.99 -29.02 13.86
N ASP A 901 -13.00 -29.93 12.89
CA ASP A 901 -12.59 -31.33 13.05
C ASP A 901 -11.05 -31.54 12.99
N GLY A 902 -10.28 -30.49 12.69
CA GLY A 902 -8.83 -30.54 12.55
C GLY A 902 -8.34 -30.86 11.13
N SER A 903 -9.23 -31.02 10.17
CA SER A 903 -8.87 -31.13 8.74
C SER A 903 -8.50 -29.79 8.13
N ALA A 904 -7.92 -29.78 6.92
CA ALA A 904 -7.67 -28.54 6.18
C ALA A 904 -8.99 -27.82 5.83
N CYS A 905 -9.02 -26.48 5.93
CA CYS A 905 -10.21 -25.73 5.55
C CYS A 905 -10.51 -25.91 4.05
N SER A 906 -11.73 -26.35 3.76
CA SER A 906 -12.31 -26.30 2.43
C SER A 906 -12.96 -24.92 2.19
N PRO A 907 -13.32 -24.55 0.94
CA PRO A 907 -14.11 -23.35 0.68
C PRO A 907 -15.41 -23.28 1.49
N HIS A 908 -16.04 -24.44 1.77
CA HIS A 908 -17.31 -24.54 2.49
C HIS A 908 -17.18 -24.76 3.98
N THR A 909 -15.96 -24.81 4.52
CA THR A 909 -15.75 -24.96 5.96
C THR A 909 -16.41 -23.82 6.73
N ALA A 910 -17.27 -24.14 7.68
CA ALA A 910 -17.95 -23.19 8.57
C ALA A 910 -17.69 -23.54 10.04
N GLY A 911 -17.85 -22.56 10.93
CA GLY A 911 -17.76 -22.74 12.38
C GLY A 911 -16.46 -22.25 13.00
N LEU A 912 -16.17 -22.72 14.22
CA LEU A 912 -15.02 -22.31 15.03
C LEU A 912 -13.75 -23.00 14.54
N LEU A 913 -12.86 -22.23 13.94
CA LEU A 913 -11.60 -22.70 13.37
C LEU A 913 -10.54 -22.97 14.45
N ARG A 914 -9.58 -23.82 14.12
CA ARG A 914 -8.38 -24.11 14.92
C ARG A 914 -7.14 -23.53 14.24
N ARG A 915 -6.17 -23.04 15.02
CA ARG A 915 -4.88 -22.60 14.47
C ARG A 915 -4.12 -23.77 13.86
N THR A 916 -3.54 -23.58 12.67
CA THR A 916 -2.74 -24.61 11.99
C THR A 916 -1.40 -24.80 12.71
N PRO A 917 -1.04 -26.00 13.17
CA PRO A 917 0.31 -26.27 13.66
C PRO A 917 1.33 -26.17 12.52
N VAL A 918 2.44 -25.53 12.78
CA VAL A 918 3.54 -25.34 11.83
C VAL A 918 4.77 -26.04 12.36
N THR A 919 5.34 -26.96 11.56
CA THR A 919 6.64 -27.57 11.83
C THR A 919 7.65 -27.04 10.84
N ALA A 920 8.70 -26.36 11.33
CA ALA A 920 9.74 -25.77 10.50
C ALA A 920 10.96 -26.70 10.40
N ASP A 921 11.17 -27.25 9.22
CA ASP A 921 12.38 -28.03 8.89
C ASP A 921 13.50 -27.17 8.32
N GLY A 922 13.21 -25.93 8.00
CA GLY A 922 14.19 -25.02 7.44
C GLY A 922 13.67 -23.59 7.28
N PHE A 923 14.61 -22.70 7.03
CA PHE A 923 14.33 -21.28 6.86
C PHE A 923 14.50 -20.87 5.40
N ARG A 924 13.62 -19.98 4.95
CA ARG A 924 13.77 -19.20 3.72
C ARG A 924 13.83 -17.73 4.08
N TYR A 925 14.62 -16.99 3.35
CA TYR A 925 14.76 -15.56 3.60
C TYR A 925 13.99 -14.78 2.53
N ILE A 926 13.21 -13.83 2.98
CA ILE A 926 12.47 -12.91 2.12
C ILE A 926 12.95 -11.50 2.40
N GLY A 927 12.87 -10.67 1.38
CA GLY A 927 12.99 -9.23 1.54
C GLY A 927 11.82 -8.64 2.32
N LYS A 928 11.79 -7.35 2.49
CA LYS A 928 10.69 -6.66 3.14
C LYS A 928 9.38 -6.86 2.35
N GLU A 929 8.27 -7.10 3.05
CA GLU A 929 6.93 -7.26 2.42
C GLU A 929 6.52 -6.05 1.58
N THR A 930 6.98 -4.84 1.93
CA THR A 930 6.77 -3.63 1.14
C THR A 930 7.52 -3.61 -0.21
N ASP A 931 8.31 -4.63 -0.53
CA ASP A 931 8.76 -4.85 -1.91
C ASP A 931 7.60 -5.13 -2.87
N ARG A 932 6.49 -5.53 -2.34
CA ARG A 932 5.22 -5.55 -3.04
C ARG A 932 4.64 -4.14 -2.93
N ARG A 933 4.83 -3.31 -3.94
CA ARG A 933 4.32 -1.93 -4.06
C ARG A 933 2.80 -1.80 -3.89
N TRP A 934 2.16 -2.89 -3.59
CA TRP A 934 0.74 -3.15 -3.54
C TRP A 934 0.24 -3.44 -2.13
N GLU A 935 1.13 -3.53 -1.13
CA GLU A 935 0.79 -3.94 0.24
C GLU A 935 0.27 -2.84 1.16
N GLN A 936 -0.27 -1.77 0.64
CA GLN A 936 -1.07 -0.89 1.51
C GLN A 936 -2.51 -1.39 1.61
N GLY A 937 -2.70 -2.47 2.34
CA GLY A 937 -4.02 -3.02 2.63
C GLY A 937 -4.67 -3.82 1.49
N GLU A 938 -3.93 -4.11 0.45
CA GLU A 938 -4.41 -4.68 -0.79
C GLU A 938 -4.10 -6.18 -0.83
N ASP A 939 -5.14 -6.99 -0.83
CA ASP A 939 -4.99 -8.41 -1.06
C ASP A 939 -4.81 -8.69 -2.55
N LEU A 940 -3.57 -8.95 -2.90
CA LEU A 940 -3.18 -9.26 -4.27
C LEU A 940 -3.57 -10.67 -4.73
N SER A 941 -4.32 -11.41 -3.92
CA SER A 941 -4.91 -12.68 -4.39
C SER A 941 -5.86 -12.50 -5.58
N VAL A 942 -6.24 -11.26 -5.88
CA VAL A 942 -7.01 -10.87 -7.07
C VAL A 942 -6.11 -10.52 -8.26
N LEU A 943 -4.82 -10.26 -8.05
CA LEU A 943 -3.84 -9.89 -9.08
C LEU A 943 -2.92 -11.05 -9.42
N ASP A 944 -2.36 -11.04 -10.64
CA ASP A 944 -1.34 -12.02 -11.04
C ASP A 944 -0.05 -11.81 -10.22
N PRO A 945 0.33 -12.74 -9.33
CA PRO A 945 1.57 -12.63 -8.58
C PRO A 945 2.81 -12.55 -9.50
N HIS A 946 2.77 -13.04 -10.72
CA HIS A 946 3.89 -12.97 -11.67
C HIS A 946 4.14 -11.57 -12.23
N LEU A 947 3.17 -10.66 -12.19
CA LEU A 947 3.39 -9.24 -12.49
C LEU A 947 4.16 -8.54 -11.37
N LEU A 948 4.20 -9.14 -10.19
CA LEU A 948 4.62 -8.55 -8.93
C LEU A 948 5.74 -9.35 -8.25
N GLU A 949 6.01 -10.58 -8.72
CA GLU A 949 7.01 -11.46 -8.09
C GLU A 949 8.43 -10.96 -8.35
N TYR A 950 9.04 -10.50 -7.30
CA TYR A 950 10.46 -10.61 -7.06
C TYR A 950 10.71 -11.84 -6.18
N HIS A 951 11.23 -12.92 -6.77
CA HIS A 951 11.76 -14.03 -5.99
C HIS A 951 13.26 -13.86 -5.79
N PRO A 952 13.74 -13.67 -4.56
CA PRO A 952 15.18 -13.69 -4.28
C PRO A 952 15.81 -15.05 -4.58
N ASN A 953 15.00 -16.10 -4.78
CA ASN A 953 15.47 -17.48 -4.97
C ASN A 953 14.94 -18.15 -6.25
N GLU A 954 15.41 -17.72 -7.44
CA GLU A 954 15.26 -18.52 -8.67
C GLU A 954 15.93 -19.91 -8.59
N THR A 955 16.66 -20.20 -7.53
CA THR A 955 17.27 -21.50 -7.25
C THR A 955 16.37 -22.45 -6.47
N ALA A 956 15.18 -22.02 -6.04
CA ALA A 956 14.25 -22.89 -5.32
C ALA A 956 13.84 -24.07 -6.21
N ARG A 957 14.12 -25.28 -5.75
CA ARG A 957 13.64 -26.50 -6.38
C ARG A 957 12.19 -26.74 -5.97
N LEU A 958 11.27 -26.60 -6.90
CA LEU A 958 9.85 -26.86 -6.67
C LEU A 958 9.57 -28.37 -6.66
N VAL A 959 8.59 -28.76 -5.84
CA VAL A 959 8.03 -30.12 -5.93
C VAL A 959 7.29 -30.22 -7.27
N THR A 960 7.52 -31.30 -7.99
CA THR A 960 6.87 -31.52 -9.28
C THR A 960 5.38 -31.76 -9.06
N ASP A 961 4.54 -30.97 -9.73
CA ASP A 961 3.10 -31.09 -9.73
C ASP A 961 2.64 -32.54 -9.98
N PRO A 962 1.71 -33.09 -9.18
CA PRO A 962 1.15 -34.42 -9.40
C PRO A 962 0.62 -34.65 -10.81
N VAL A 963 -0.06 -33.66 -11.41
CA VAL A 963 -0.59 -33.73 -12.78
C VAL A 963 0.55 -33.82 -13.79
N LEU A 964 1.55 -32.95 -13.67
CA LEU A 964 2.75 -32.99 -14.52
C LEU A 964 3.45 -34.35 -14.41
N ARG A 965 3.51 -34.92 -13.22
CA ARG A 965 4.08 -36.24 -12.94
C ARG A 965 3.32 -37.36 -13.62
N GLN A 966 1.99 -37.31 -13.56
CA GLN A 966 1.10 -38.32 -14.17
C GLN A 966 1.17 -38.26 -15.71
N VAL A 967 1.12 -37.06 -16.29
CA VAL A 967 1.21 -36.87 -17.74
C VAL A 967 2.62 -37.22 -18.24
N ALA A 968 3.66 -36.85 -17.51
CA ALA A 968 5.03 -37.22 -17.85
C ALA A 968 5.29 -38.74 -17.85
N ARG A 969 4.50 -39.54 -17.13
CA ARG A 969 4.57 -41.02 -17.15
C ARG A 969 4.00 -41.62 -18.43
N ARG A 970 3.10 -40.91 -19.12
CA ARG A 970 2.44 -41.38 -20.35
C ARG A 970 3.28 -41.15 -21.62
N VAL A 971 4.30 -40.30 -21.56
CA VAL A 971 5.12 -39.89 -22.69
C VAL A 971 6.52 -40.56 -22.60
N SER A 972 7.10 -40.94 -23.74
CA SER A 972 8.48 -41.47 -23.77
C SER A 972 9.50 -40.52 -23.11
N ILE A 973 10.38 -41.10 -22.25
CA ILE A 973 11.43 -40.32 -21.54
C ILE A 973 12.29 -39.57 -22.55
N ARG A 974 12.71 -40.22 -23.64
CA ARG A 974 13.56 -39.61 -24.68
C ARG A 974 12.84 -38.52 -25.44
N ALA A 975 11.58 -38.74 -25.81
CA ALA A 975 10.79 -37.76 -26.54
C ALA A 975 10.59 -36.49 -25.68
N LEU A 976 10.21 -36.66 -24.42
CA LEU A 976 10.01 -35.55 -23.50
C LEU A 976 11.32 -34.81 -23.18
N ALA A 977 12.41 -35.53 -23.00
CA ALA A 977 13.73 -34.95 -22.76
C ALA A 977 14.20 -34.10 -23.95
N LYS A 978 14.03 -34.61 -25.17
CA LYS A 978 14.38 -33.92 -26.41
C LYS A 978 13.52 -32.69 -26.64
N GLY A 979 12.20 -32.80 -26.48
CA GLY A 979 11.25 -31.71 -26.67
C GLY A 979 11.40 -30.57 -25.65
N ALA A 980 11.80 -30.89 -24.42
CA ALA A 980 12.05 -29.92 -23.36
C ALA A 980 13.50 -29.38 -23.31
N GLY A 981 14.42 -29.93 -24.07
CA GLY A 981 15.87 -29.61 -24.01
C GLY A 981 16.46 -29.89 -22.63
N VAL A 982 16.10 -31.03 -22.03
CA VAL A 982 16.60 -31.49 -20.71
C VAL A 982 17.12 -32.90 -20.77
N SER A 983 17.89 -33.37 -19.76
CA SER A 983 18.39 -34.73 -19.73
C SER A 983 17.33 -35.77 -19.37
N ASP A 984 17.50 -36.99 -19.83
CA ASP A 984 16.64 -38.13 -19.45
C ASP A 984 16.56 -38.32 -17.93
N LYS A 985 17.68 -38.01 -17.24
CA LYS A 985 17.76 -38.04 -15.77
C LYS A 985 16.80 -37.05 -15.14
N THR A 986 16.62 -35.87 -15.75
CA THR A 986 15.66 -34.82 -15.32
C THR A 986 14.21 -35.30 -15.49
N VAL A 987 13.88 -35.96 -16.60
CA VAL A 987 12.52 -36.51 -16.82
C VAL A 987 12.24 -37.66 -15.82
N LYS A 988 13.23 -38.49 -15.56
CA LYS A 988 13.11 -39.52 -14.50
C LYS A 988 12.90 -38.95 -13.13
N ALA A 989 13.53 -37.81 -12.81
CA ALA A 989 13.34 -37.09 -11.54
C ALA A 989 11.90 -36.53 -11.41
N VAL A 990 11.33 -36.01 -12.50
CA VAL A 990 9.89 -35.58 -12.53
C VAL A 990 8.96 -36.73 -12.22
N ARG A 991 9.15 -37.89 -12.88
CA ARG A 991 8.33 -39.09 -12.66
C ARG A 991 8.40 -39.62 -11.22
N LYS A 992 9.50 -39.37 -10.54
CA LYS A 992 9.71 -39.70 -9.12
C LYS A 992 9.20 -38.59 -8.15
N GLY A 993 8.72 -37.45 -8.65
CA GLY A 993 8.26 -36.34 -7.84
C GLY A 993 9.39 -35.57 -7.16
N GLN A 994 10.60 -35.64 -7.65
CA GLN A 994 11.73 -34.92 -7.07
C GLN A 994 11.64 -33.42 -7.38
N ARG A 995 12.15 -32.60 -6.48
CA ARG A 995 12.18 -31.13 -6.65
C ARG A 995 13.11 -30.74 -7.80
N LEU A 996 12.62 -29.89 -8.70
CA LEU A 996 13.34 -29.39 -9.86
C LEU A 996 13.29 -27.86 -9.92
N ARG A 997 14.20 -27.26 -10.68
CA ARG A 997 14.20 -25.82 -10.93
C ARG A 997 12.94 -25.41 -11.70
N LYS A 998 12.34 -24.25 -11.35
CA LYS A 998 11.12 -23.70 -11.99
C LYS A 998 11.28 -23.62 -13.52
N SER A 999 12.43 -23.17 -14.02
CA SER A 999 12.75 -23.13 -15.45
C SER A 999 12.73 -24.51 -16.11
N THR A 1000 13.13 -25.53 -15.39
CA THR A 1000 13.12 -26.94 -15.88
C THR A 1000 11.70 -27.48 -15.92
N ILE A 1001 10.88 -27.17 -14.91
CA ILE A 1001 9.46 -27.51 -14.88
C ILE A 1001 8.73 -26.81 -16.03
N GLY A 1002 8.97 -25.52 -16.25
CA GLY A 1002 8.39 -24.77 -17.36
C GLY A 1002 8.70 -25.36 -18.74
N LYS A 1003 9.97 -25.76 -18.98
CA LYS A 1003 10.39 -26.43 -20.22
C LYS A 1003 9.67 -27.75 -20.43
N LEU A 1004 9.53 -28.54 -19.38
CA LEU A 1004 8.83 -29.85 -19.43
C LEU A 1004 7.33 -29.66 -19.64
N THR A 1005 6.70 -28.68 -18.99
CA THR A 1005 5.29 -28.35 -19.19
C THR A 1005 5.02 -27.90 -20.62
N LYS A 1006 5.90 -27.06 -21.18
CA LYS A 1006 5.79 -26.61 -22.58
C LYS A 1006 5.94 -27.78 -23.57
N ALA A 1007 6.89 -28.67 -23.32
CA ALA A 1007 7.10 -29.84 -24.17
C ALA A 1007 5.94 -30.86 -24.08
N LEU A 1008 5.35 -31.05 -22.90
CA LEU A 1008 4.17 -31.87 -22.71
C LEU A 1008 2.94 -31.33 -23.44
N ARG A 1009 2.74 -29.99 -23.43
CA ARG A 1009 1.67 -29.32 -24.20
C ARG A 1009 1.82 -29.47 -25.71
N ALA A 1010 3.03 -29.70 -26.19
CA ALA A 1010 3.27 -29.91 -27.65
C ALA A 1010 3.10 -31.39 -28.06
N VAL A 1011 3.00 -32.33 -27.11
CA VAL A 1011 2.91 -33.77 -27.33
C VAL A 1011 1.51 -34.31 -26.97
N VAL A 1012 0.76 -33.59 -26.16
CA VAL A 1012 -0.66 -33.83 -25.82
C VAL A 1012 -1.56 -32.88 -26.63
#